data_65cc5ef89cbf22d15924e4951b91232e
#
_entry.id   65cc5ef89cbf22d15924e4951b91232e
#
_cell.length_a   1.000
_cell.length_b   1.000
_cell.length_c   1.000
_cell.angle_alpha   90.00
_cell.angle_beta   90.00
_cell.angle_gamma   90.00
#
_symmetry.space_group_name_H-M   'P 1'
#
loop_
_entity.id
_entity.type
_entity.pdbx_description
1 polymer ?
#
loop_
_entity_poly.entity_id
_entity_poly.type
_entity_poly.pdbx_seq_one_letter_code
_entity_poly.pdbx_strand_id
1 'polypeptide(L)'
;MATSSVRSVRVSRAGELWSFMVIGALCTAAYAILYTLLRHGGLTPGSANALSLAATMGANFAANRRFTFNAAGEPLGRQLASYAVAYLIGLAVSSVALALLESALGHPNGALDTLAGVTAGLGATVVRYLLMRAWVFRSAVDALQGGTVAEPRMSPPRRAERARPGTMSVRWPRPELVVLLLLAAVLNLWALSQNGWANEYYSAAVRSMSTSWHNFLYDSFDPSGLMTVDKPPLSLWVQALSVRAFGFHPLSILVPQALMGMATVGLVYDLVRRRFGRVAGFVGGLVLALTPIAVAMSRHNNPDELLVLLCTAALWFTARALEDGRTRWIVWAGVMVGLAFETKMLVALMVVPGIVLAWLWVAPRGRLAAARQLLAGGAAMVAVGGAWPLLMTLTPAGDRPWISGTSDNSIWSLIFGYNGLGRIDGQAGGPGGGGGPGGGGGGGGGFFGGSTGVGRLFNNALGGQAGWLLGVALVGGAGILVASRLRRSDARSGWLIATGGAFLTTAIAFSFAKGIFHPYYVSLLAPFVAALIGATAGHALSGERTARIVGALALVGGMFTELLVLHNLPGQFGWLRPLLIVGTLIGALVVLAATAPRVRAAILAAAMFLLLLAPASWAVQTLGHATSGTFPAGGPASVAMGGPGGGPGGFGAGRGGFGGPPGASSSQRGGFAPPSGTGSQGGFAPPSGSASQGGFAPPTGSGSQGGVAPPTGAGGGGGPFGSDGSSLTAIAKYVQAHGGGTIGVSSQQGAASSIIASGMKVAGLGGFSGRESEVSVKWLAAQVRAGHIRWILADSGGGLGQDGRVGSSKLMAAVEQACTKVPSSAYSSSSATATAGTLYDCLGKADALTVLSSN
;
A
#
# COMPACT_ATOMS: atom_id res chain seq x y z
N MET A 1 -29.71 22.66 63.83
CA MET A 1 -30.60 22.68 62.65
C MET A 1 -30.22 23.88 61.77
N ALA A 2 -29.51 23.65 60.73
CA ALA A 2 -29.33 24.63 59.66
C ALA A 2 -29.08 23.87 58.34
N THR A 3 -30.14 23.69 57.60
CA THR A 3 -30.14 23.11 56.28
C THR A 3 -29.63 24.13 55.27
N SER A 4 -28.40 23.99 54.82
CA SER A 4 -27.87 24.76 53.67
C SER A 4 -28.44 24.18 52.40
N SER A 5 -29.38 24.87 51.77
CA SER A 5 -29.91 24.62 50.47
C SER A 5 -28.83 24.91 49.40
N VAL A 6 -28.23 23.91 48.88
CA VAL A 6 -27.37 24.03 47.67
C VAL A 6 -28.30 24.33 46.48
N ARG A 7 -28.34 25.59 46.04
CA ARG A 7 -28.96 26.00 44.77
C ARG A 7 -28.18 25.37 43.62
N SER A 8 -28.76 24.33 42.98
CA SER A 8 -28.25 23.83 41.73
C SER A 8 -28.54 24.87 40.63
N VAL A 9 -27.51 25.57 40.18
CA VAL A 9 -27.56 26.45 39.02
C VAL A 9 -27.65 25.55 37.79
N ARG A 10 -28.81 25.45 37.16
CA ARG A 10 -28.96 24.84 35.82
C ARG A 10 -28.23 25.73 34.81
N VAL A 11 -27.06 25.33 34.40
CA VAL A 11 -26.35 25.98 33.28
C VAL A 11 -27.10 25.63 31.96
N SER A 12 -27.51 26.64 31.23
CA SER A 12 -28.17 26.46 29.92
C SER A 12 -27.18 25.93 28.90
N ARG A 13 -27.68 25.18 27.90
CA ARG A 13 -26.82 24.67 26.79
C ARG A 13 -26.00 25.79 26.11
N ALA A 14 -26.57 26.98 26.03
CA ALA A 14 -25.88 28.16 25.49
C ALA A 14 -24.72 28.61 26.41
N GLY A 15 -24.89 28.52 27.74
CA GLY A 15 -23.84 28.84 28.70
C GLY A 15 -22.67 27.85 28.68
N GLU A 16 -22.93 26.56 28.49
CA GLU A 16 -21.87 25.55 28.32
C GLU A 16 -21.03 25.84 27.06
N LEU A 17 -21.70 26.10 25.94
CA LEU A 17 -21.04 26.40 24.67
C LEU A 17 -20.23 27.70 24.73
N TRP A 18 -20.80 28.73 25.38
CA TRP A 18 -20.11 30.01 25.58
C TRP A 18 -18.88 29.87 26.45
N SER A 19 -18.96 29.17 27.58
CA SER A 19 -17.81 28.89 28.46
C SER A 19 -16.72 28.10 27.70
N PHE A 20 -17.12 27.13 26.89
CA PHE A 20 -16.20 26.35 26.09
C PHE A 20 -15.45 27.21 25.05
N MET A 21 -16.17 28.09 24.35
CA MET A 21 -15.57 29.01 23.36
C MET A 21 -14.61 30.00 24.02
N VAL A 22 -14.99 30.59 25.14
CA VAL A 22 -14.15 31.55 25.89
C VAL A 22 -12.85 30.87 26.38
N ILE A 23 -12.97 29.69 27.01
CA ILE A 23 -11.79 28.90 27.44
C ILE A 23 -10.92 28.53 26.24
N GLY A 24 -11.52 28.12 25.12
CA GLY A 24 -10.80 27.80 23.89
C GLY A 24 -10.02 29.00 23.35
N ALA A 25 -10.64 30.16 23.27
CA ALA A 25 -10.00 31.40 22.82
C ALA A 25 -8.84 31.83 23.72
N LEU A 26 -9.04 31.80 25.06
CA LEU A 26 -7.99 32.11 26.03
C LEU A 26 -6.79 31.14 25.93
N CYS A 27 -7.06 29.85 25.79
CA CYS A 27 -5.97 28.86 25.60
C CYS A 27 -5.24 29.01 24.27
N THR A 28 -5.93 29.44 23.19
CA THR A 28 -5.30 29.73 21.92
C THR A 28 -4.40 30.97 22.00
N ALA A 29 -4.85 32.03 22.69
CA ALA A 29 -4.03 33.20 22.96
C ALA A 29 -2.80 32.86 23.84
N ALA A 30 -2.99 32.07 24.90
CA ALA A 30 -1.90 31.58 25.73
C ALA A 30 -0.90 30.74 24.97
N TYR A 31 -1.37 29.88 24.05
CA TYR A 31 -0.51 29.11 23.16
C TYR A 31 0.36 30.02 22.28
N ALA A 32 -0.26 31.02 21.62
CA ALA A 32 0.47 31.93 20.74
C ALA A 32 1.54 32.72 21.51
N ILE A 33 1.20 33.20 22.68
CA ILE A 33 2.14 33.91 23.57
C ILE A 33 3.28 32.98 24.00
N LEU A 34 2.97 31.79 24.49
CA LEU A 34 3.99 30.83 24.95
C LEU A 34 4.89 30.37 23.83
N TYR A 35 4.32 30.06 22.66
CA TYR A 35 5.07 29.70 21.48
C TYR A 35 6.05 30.79 21.08
N THR A 36 5.60 32.04 21.03
CA THR A 36 6.43 33.19 20.70
C THR A 36 7.55 33.38 21.70
N LEU A 37 7.27 33.31 23.01
CA LEU A 37 8.27 33.39 24.06
C LEU A 37 9.33 32.30 23.98
N LEU A 38 8.91 31.03 23.75
CA LEU A 38 9.83 29.90 23.60
C LEU A 38 10.69 30.00 22.34
N ARG A 39 10.13 30.56 21.24
CA ARG A 39 10.89 30.88 20.03
C ARG A 39 11.94 31.95 20.25
N HIS A 40 11.61 33.02 20.99
CA HIS A 40 12.57 34.05 21.38
C HIS A 40 13.63 33.52 22.36
N GLY A 41 13.26 32.53 23.19
CA GLY A 41 14.20 31.82 24.07
C GLY A 41 15.12 30.81 23.37
N GLY A 42 15.14 30.77 22.02
CA GLY A 42 16.09 29.97 21.24
C GLY A 42 15.65 28.53 20.97
N LEU A 43 14.43 28.10 21.34
CA LEU A 43 13.96 26.75 21.05
C LEU A 43 13.65 26.61 19.54
N THR A 44 13.83 25.37 19.02
CA THR A 44 13.44 25.05 17.65
C THR A 44 11.92 25.16 17.45
N PRO A 45 11.40 25.41 16.22
CA PRO A 45 9.96 25.51 15.98
C PRO A 45 9.18 24.30 16.50
N GLY A 46 9.74 23.09 16.32
CA GLY A 46 9.10 21.83 16.76
C GLY A 46 9.01 21.71 18.28
N SER A 47 10.11 22.01 19.00
CA SER A 47 10.13 21.95 20.48
C SER A 47 9.29 23.05 21.11
N ALA A 48 9.32 24.28 20.58
CA ALA A 48 8.49 25.38 21.04
C ALA A 48 6.99 25.05 20.86
N ASN A 49 6.62 24.48 19.71
CA ASN A 49 5.25 24.02 19.43
C ASN A 49 4.81 22.91 20.39
N ALA A 50 5.63 21.88 20.59
CA ALA A 50 5.29 20.75 21.45
C ALA A 50 5.08 21.18 22.92
N LEU A 51 5.96 22.02 23.45
CA LEU A 51 5.83 22.52 24.83
C LEU A 51 4.64 23.46 25.02
N SER A 52 4.41 24.38 24.07
CA SER A 52 3.27 25.29 24.12
C SER A 52 1.95 24.52 24.03
N LEU A 53 1.89 23.51 23.16
CA LEU A 53 0.73 22.65 22.99
C LEU A 53 0.44 21.82 24.25
N ALA A 54 1.47 21.20 24.84
CA ALA A 54 1.33 20.40 26.06
C ALA A 54 0.82 21.23 27.23
N ALA A 55 1.40 22.42 27.44
CA ALA A 55 1.01 23.32 28.52
C ALA A 55 -0.44 23.82 28.36
N THR A 56 -0.80 24.27 27.18
CA THR A 56 -2.15 24.80 26.92
C THR A 56 -3.20 23.69 26.86
N MET A 57 -2.85 22.48 26.48
CA MET A 57 -3.72 21.30 26.53
C MET A 57 -4.11 20.97 27.98
N GLY A 58 -3.14 20.98 28.92
CA GLY A 58 -3.39 20.74 30.34
C GLY A 58 -4.28 21.83 30.95
N ALA A 59 -3.99 23.10 30.64
CA ALA A 59 -4.80 24.23 31.10
C ALA A 59 -6.24 24.19 30.57
N ASN A 60 -6.40 23.87 29.29
CA ASN A 60 -7.72 23.74 28.63
C ASN A 60 -8.54 22.60 29.25
N PHE A 61 -7.90 21.46 29.53
CA PHE A 61 -8.56 20.35 30.21
C PHE A 61 -9.05 20.75 31.61
N ALA A 62 -8.16 21.35 32.42
CA ALA A 62 -8.50 21.73 33.79
C ALA A 62 -9.62 22.76 33.83
N ALA A 63 -9.58 23.79 32.96
CA ALA A 63 -10.59 24.82 32.85
C ALA A 63 -11.94 24.27 32.40
N ASN A 64 -11.98 23.44 31.35
CA ASN A 64 -13.23 22.84 30.89
C ASN A 64 -13.82 21.86 31.92
N ARG A 65 -12.97 21.06 32.60
CA ARG A 65 -13.41 20.18 33.68
C ARG A 65 -14.10 20.94 34.82
N ARG A 66 -13.57 22.11 35.18
CA ARG A 66 -14.09 22.91 36.31
C ARG A 66 -15.25 23.82 35.92
N PHE A 67 -15.08 24.56 34.81
CA PHE A 67 -16.00 25.69 34.49
C PHE A 67 -17.07 25.33 33.46
N THR A 68 -16.78 24.47 32.49
CA THR A 68 -17.74 24.10 31.44
C THR A 68 -18.61 22.91 31.81
N PHE A 69 -18.00 21.85 32.35
CA PHE A 69 -18.69 20.58 32.59
C PHE A 69 -18.87 20.24 34.08
N ASN A 70 -18.31 21.02 35.00
CA ASN A 70 -18.40 20.86 36.46
C ASN A 70 -18.15 19.41 36.93
N ALA A 71 -17.12 18.75 36.37
CA ALA A 71 -16.83 17.32 36.51
C ALA A 71 -15.74 17.03 37.57
N ALA A 72 -15.61 17.89 38.61
CA ALA A 72 -14.54 17.80 39.61
C ALA A 72 -14.57 16.51 40.47
N GLY A 73 -15.71 15.85 40.60
CA GLY A 73 -15.90 14.65 41.44
C GLY A 73 -15.50 13.33 40.79
N GLU A 74 -15.07 13.30 39.54
CA GLU A 74 -14.74 12.04 38.81
C GLU A 74 -13.21 11.74 38.79
N PRO A 75 -12.79 10.44 38.58
CA PRO A 75 -11.40 10.04 38.56
C PRO A 75 -10.61 10.75 37.45
N LEU A 76 -9.56 11.50 37.83
CA LEU A 76 -8.76 12.37 36.97
C LEU A 76 -8.10 11.62 35.81
N GLY A 77 -7.47 10.46 36.06
CA GLY A 77 -6.68 9.73 35.06
C GLY A 77 -7.51 9.25 33.88
N ARG A 78 -8.76 8.83 34.12
CA ARG A 78 -9.65 8.35 33.06
C ARG A 78 -10.13 9.50 32.16
N GLN A 79 -10.46 10.62 32.75
CA GLN A 79 -10.90 11.82 32.04
C GLN A 79 -9.73 12.39 31.21
N LEU A 80 -8.51 12.44 31.78
CA LEU A 80 -7.34 12.95 31.08
C LEU A 80 -6.97 12.09 29.84
N ALA A 81 -7.01 10.77 29.97
CA ALA A 81 -6.78 9.87 28.83
C ALA A 81 -7.81 10.07 27.72
N SER A 82 -9.10 10.13 28.07
CA SER A 82 -10.18 10.37 27.11
C SER A 82 -10.09 11.76 26.47
N TYR A 83 -9.64 12.76 27.22
CA TYR A 83 -9.41 14.13 26.75
C TYR A 83 -8.25 14.18 25.73
N ALA A 84 -7.12 13.52 26.05
CA ALA A 84 -5.98 13.47 25.14
C ALA A 84 -6.37 12.85 23.79
N VAL A 85 -7.14 11.76 23.81
CA VAL A 85 -7.65 11.14 22.57
C VAL A 85 -8.60 12.09 21.81
N ALA A 86 -9.53 12.74 22.50
CA ALA A 86 -10.44 13.71 21.86
C ALA A 86 -9.68 14.91 21.26
N TYR A 87 -8.60 15.32 21.90
CA TYR A 87 -7.72 16.39 21.41
C TYR A 87 -6.95 15.95 20.15
N LEU A 88 -6.38 14.74 20.15
CA LEU A 88 -5.67 14.18 19.01
C LEU A 88 -6.60 13.98 17.81
N ILE A 89 -7.85 13.54 18.04
CA ILE A 89 -8.85 13.45 16.97
C ILE A 89 -9.16 14.84 16.40
N GLY A 90 -9.34 15.85 17.24
CA GLY A 90 -9.58 17.22 16.80
C GLY A 90 -8.39 17.79 15.99
N LEU A 91 -7.17 17.49 16.44
CA LEU A 91 -5.94 17.89 15.75
C LEU A 91 -5.81 17.18 14.39
N ALA A 92 -6.06 15.88 14.34
CA ALA A 92 -6.03 15.12 13.10
C ALA A 92 -7.07 15.64 12.09
N VAL A 93 -8.29 15.90 12.53
CA VAL A 93 -9.36 16.45 11.68
C VAL A 93 -8.98 17.82 11.12
N SER A 94 -8.42 18.73 11.95
CA SER A 94 -7.99 20.05 11.47
C SER A 94 -6.79 19.98 10.54
N SER A 95 -5.79 19.13 10.84
CA SER A 95 -4.61 18.95 9.99
C SER A 95 -4.94 18.34 8.64
N VAL A 96 -5.82 17.34 8.63
CA VAL A 96 -6.32 16.74 7.39
C VAL A 96 -7.15 17.75 6.61
N ALA A 97 -8.04 18.49 7.25
CA ALA A 97 -8.86 19.51 6.57
C ALA A 97 -8.00 20.62 5.94
N LEU A 98 -6.95 21.09 6.65
CA LEU A 98 -6.01 22.08 6.12
C LEU A 98 -5.20 21.53 4.96
N ALA A 99 -4.59 20.33 5.11
CA ALA A 99 -3.81 19.70 4.04
C ALA A 99 -4.65 19.44 2.79
N LEU A 100 -5.91 19.04 2.97
CA LEU A 100 -6.83 18.81 1.86
C LEU A 100 -7.26 20.13 1.19
N LEU A 101 -7.40 21.19 1.96
CA LEU A 101 -7.77 22.50 1.43
C LEU A 101 -6.58 23.13 0.66
N GLU A 102 -5.37 23.03 1.19
CA GLU A 102 -4.13 23.41 0.49
C GLU A 102 -3.94 22.66 -0.82
N SER A 103 -4.22 21.33 -0.81
CA SER A 103 -4.11 20.52 -2.04
C SER A 103 -5.19 20.81 -3.07
N ALA A 104 -6.40 21.23 -2.64
CA ALA A 104 -7.53 21.50 -3.52
C ALA A 104 -7.52 22.92 -4.15
N LEU A 105 -6.92 23.90 -3.47
CA LEU A 105 -6.97 25.30 -3.90
C LEU A 105 -5.69 25.75 -4.62
N GLY A 106 -4.63 24.90 -4.67
CA GLY A 106 -3.30 25.37 -5.07
C GLY A 106 -2.80 26.37 -4.02
N HIS A 107 -1.65 27.00 -4.15
CA HIS A 107 -1.22 28.02 -3.19
C HIS A 107 -2.15 29.27 -3.27
N PRO A 108 -3.20 29.38 -2.43
CA PRO A 108 -4.11 30.50 -2.49
C PRO A 108 -3.44 31.77 -1.93
N ASN A 109 -3.83 32.90 -2.42
CA ASN A 109 -3.39 34.20 -1.93
C ASN A 109 -3.82 34.37 -0.45
N GLY A 110 -2.96 34.98 0.39
CA GLY A 110 -3.03 35.00 1.85
C GLY A 110 -4.37 35.23 2.58
N ALA A 111 -5.38 35.83 1.93
CA ALA A 111 -6.72 35.99 2.50
C ALA A 111 -7.55 34.70 2.46
N LEU A 112 -7.43 33.90 1.40
CA LEU A 112 -8.12 32.61 1.27
C LEU A 112 -7.49 31.55 2.19
N ASP A 113 -6.16 31.56 2.38
CA ASP A 113 -5.46 30.72 3.37
C ASP A 113 -5.92 31.00 4.78
N THR A 114 -6.07 32.28 5.13
CA THR A 114 -6.56 32.68 6.46
C THR A 114 -8.00 32.21 6.66
N LEU A 115 -8.89 32.39 5.68
CA LEU A 115 -10.29 31.96 5.75
C LEU A 115 -10.40 30.43 5.83
N ALA A 116 -9.56 29.73 5.09
CA ALA A 116 -9.44 28.27 5.11
C ALA A 116 -8.98 27.75 6.48
N GLY A 117 -7.95 28.37 7.05
CA GLY A 117 -7.46 28.07 8.41
C GLY A 117 -8.50 28.32 9.50
N VAL A 118 -9.23 29.44 9.39
CA VAL A 118 -10.31 29.77 10.33
C VAL A 118 -11.48 28.78 10.24
N THR A 119 -11.91 28.43 9.04
CA THR A 119 -13.05 27.48 8.86
C THR A 119 -12.67 26.05 9.30
N ALA A 120 -11.46 25.58 9.02
CA ALA A 120 -10.96 24.31 9.51
C ALA A 120 -10.82 24.30 11.05
N GLY A 121 -10.35 25.39 11.64
CA GLY A 121 -10.22 25.58 13.09
C GLY A 121 -11.58 25.61 13.80
N LEU A 122 -12.58 26.27 13.20
CA LEU A 122 -13.96 26.28 13.73
C LEU A 122 -14.60 24.89 13.68
N GLY A 123 -14.43 24.16 12.55
CA GLY A 123 -14.90 22.79 12.42
C GLY A 123 -14.27 21.86 13.47
N ALA A 124 -12.96 21.93 13.67
CA ALA A 124 -12.23 21.17 14.70
C ALA A 124 -12.70 21.52 16.12
N THR A 125 -13.03 22.80 16.37
CA THR A 125 -13.54 23.26 17.67
C THR A 125 -14.92 22.69 17.98
N VAL A 126 -15.82 22.65 16.99
CA VAL A 126 -17.14 22.00 17.12
C VAL A 126 -17.00 20.50 17.37
N VAL A 127 -16.17 19.81 16.62
CA VAL A 127 -15.89 18.37 16.82
C VAL A 127 -15.33 18.12 18.22
N ARG A 128 -14.39 18.92 18.68
CA ARG A 128 -13.81 18.84 20.03
C ARG A 128 -14.85 19.08 21.13
N TYR A 129 -15.72 20.08 21.00
CA TYR A 129 -16.81 20.33 21.93
C TYR A 129 -17.76 19.13 22.02
N LEU A 130 -18.16 18.57 20.86
CA LEU A 130 -19.05 17.42 20.83
C LEU A 130 -18.41 16.18 21.46
N LEU A 131 -17.13 15.94 21.24
CA LEU A 131 -16.38 14.85 21.84
C LEU A 131 -16.23 15.01 23.34
N MET A 132 -15.89 16.23 23.81
CA MET A 132 -15.81 16.52 25.25
C MET A 132 -17.15 16.32 25.95
N ARG A 133 -18.22 16.84 25.40
CA ARG A 133 -19.56 16.72 25.96
C ARG A 133 -20.09 15.28 25.93
N ALA A 134 -19.96 14.60 24.79
CA ALA A 134 -20.57 13.28 24.62
C ALA A 134 -19.71 12.12 25.18
N TRP A 135 -18.43 12.35 25.37
CA TRP A 135 -17.51 11.30 25.77
C TRP A 135 -16.72 11.58 27.03
N VAL A 136 -16.00 12.69 27.12
CA VAL A 136 -15.08 12.97 28.24
C VAL A 136 -15.83 13.28 29.54
N PHE A 137 -16.86 14.14 29.47
CA PHE A 137 -17.60 14.66 30.63
C PHE A 137 -19.08 14.22 30.67
N ARG A 138 -19.44 13.15 30.00
CA ARG A 138 -20.84 12.73 29.88
C ARG A 138 -21.52 12.44 31.21
N SER A 139 -20.85 11.75 32.13
CA SER A 139 -21.44 11.43 33.45
C SER A 139 -21.80 12.68 34.22
N ALA A 140 -20.98 13.73 34.07
CA ALA A 140 -21.25 15.02 34.69
C ALA A 140 -22.41 15.75 33.99
N VAL A 141 -22.49 15.65 32.67
CA VAL A 141 -23.58 16.25 31.89
C VAL A 141 -24.92 15.55 32.15
N ASP A 142 -24.94 14.23 32.26
CA ASP A 142 -26.14 13.44 32.57
C ASP A 142 -26.63 13.73 34.01
N ALA A 143 -25.72 13.94 34.98
CA ALA A 143 -26.03 14.34 36.34
C ALA A 143 -26.65 15.76 36.41
N LEU A 144 -26.17 16.69 35.58
CA LEU A 144 -26.70 18.06 35.51
C LEU A 144 -28.07 18.13 34.84
N GLN A 145 -28.47 17.14 34.05
CA GLN A 145 -29.74 17.10 33.31
C GLN A 145 -30.88 16.40 34.09
N GLY A 146 -30.62 15.90 35.33
CA GLY A 146 -31.65 15.38 36.19
C GLY A 146 -32.32 14.06 35.74
N GLY A 147 -31.56 13.24 35.00
CA GLY A 147 -32.03 11.91 34.66
C GLY A 147 -31.93 10.96 35.85
N THR A 148 -33.06 10.59 36.43
CA THR A 148 -33.18 9.45 37.36
C THR A 148 -32.77 8.19 36.62
N VAL A 149 -31.66 7.58 37.02
CA VAL A 149 -31.22 6.28 36.53
C VAL A 149 -32.21 5.24 37.03
N ALA A 150 -33.10 4.76 36.17
CA ALA A 150 -33.88 3.57 36.44
C ALA A 150 -32.89 2.39 36.55
N GLU A 151 -32.76 1.79 37.71
CA GLU A 151 -32.02 0.55 37.90
C GLU A 151 -32.53 -0.53 36.92
N PRO A 152 -31.67 -1.19 36.20
CA PRO A 152 -32.08 -2.31 35.37
C PRO A 152 -32.49 -3.46 36.28
N ARG A 153 -33.78 -3.76 36.33
CA ARG A 153 -34.28 -4.99 36.93
C ARG A 153 -33.59 -6.16 36.27
N MET A 154 -32.77 -6.88 37.04
CA MET A 154 -32.20 -8.16 36.64
C MET A 154 -33.35 -9.16 36.47
N SER A 155 -33.62 -9.52 35.24
CA SER A 155 -34.41 -10.70 34.90
C SER A 155 -33.67 -11.96 35.35
N PRO A 156 -34.34 -12.93 36.01
CA PRO A 156 -33.66 -14.14 36.48
C PRO A 156 -33.08 -14.95 35.28
N PRO A 157 -31.97 -15.66 35.48
CA PRO A 157 -31.31 -16.40 34.40
C PRO A 157 -32.29 -17.46 33.84
N ARG A 158 -32.58 -17.36 32.54
CA ARG A 158 -33.30 -18.41 31.83
C ARG A 158 -32.51 -19.73 31.97
N ARG A 159 -33.09 -20.73 32.58
CA ARG A 159 -32.60 -22.10 32.64
C ARG A 159 -32.15 -22.53 31.25
N ALA A 160 -30.91 -23.01 31.17
CA ALA A 160 -30.36 -23.60 29.96
C ALA A 160 -31.23 -24.83 29.60
N GLU A 161 -32.08 -24.71 28.60
CA GLU A 161 -32.68 -25.80 27.91
C GLU A 161 -31.60 -26.69 27.34
N ARG A 162 -31.46 -27.90 27.85
CA ARG A 162 -30.57 -28.93 27.32
C ARG A 162 -30.89 -29.11 25.84
N ALA A 163 -29.93 -28.71 24.98
CA ALA A 163 -30.00 -28.97 23.57
C ALA A 163 -30.15 -30.48 23.33
N ARG A 164 -31.24 -30.87 22.74
CA ARG A 164 -31.45 -32.24 22.16
C ARG A 164 -30.36 -32.44 21.11
N PRO A 165 -29.77 -33.64 20.94
CA PRO A 165 -28.88 -33.91 19.84
C PRO A 165 -29.70 -33.85 18.54
N GLY A 166 -29.69 -32.70 17.93
CA GLY A 166 -30.34 -32.41 16.67
C GLY A 166 -29.48 -32.88 15.51
N THR A 167 -30.09 -33.64 14.63
CA THR A 167 -29.72 -33.93 13.25
C THR A 167 -28.77 -32.93 12.69
N MET A 168 -27.64 -33.38 12.10
CA MET A 168 -26.72 -32.55 11.32
C MET A 168 -27.49 -31.87 10.18
N SER A 169 -28.10 -30.73 10.46
CA SER A 169 -28.63 -29.88 9.41
C SER A 169 -27.40 -29.33 8.63
N VAL A 170 -27.27 -29.80 7.42
CA VAL A 170 -26.37 -29.17 6.44
C VAL A 170 -26.75 -27.68 6.37
N ARG A 171 -26.00 -26.84 7.08
CA ARG A 171 -26.22 -25.39 7.01
C ARG A 171 -25.75 -24.96 5.64
N TRP A 172 -26.68 -24.67 4.75
CA TRP A 172 -26.42 -24.08 3.45
C TRP A 172 -25.49 -22.86 3.61
N PRO A 173 -24.51 -22.69 2.71
CA PRO A 173 -23.65 -21.52 2.73
C PRO A 173 -24.53 -20.26 2.66
N ARG A 174 -24.16 -19.24 3.42
CA ARG A 174 -24.91 -17.99 3.50
C ARG A 174 -24.99 -17.34 2.12
N PRO A 175 -26.20 -17.05 1.61
CA PRO A 175 -26.36 -16.61 0.21
C PRO A 175 -25.57 -15.33 -0.09
N GLU A 176 -25.48 -14.40 0.87
CA GLU A 176 -24.69 -13.18 0.72
C GLU A 176 -23.19 -13.43 0.60
N LEU A 177 -22.63 -14.44 1.29
CA LEU A 177 -21.24 -14.84 1.15
C LEU A 177 -21.00 -15.50 -0.22
N VAL A 178 -21.94 -16.33 -0.67
CA VAL A 178 -21.85 -16.97 -1.99
C VAL A 178 -21.82 -15.90 -3.08
N VAL A 179 -22.70 -14.90 -3.01
CA VAL A 179 -22.71 -13.77 -3.97
C VAL A 179 -21.39 -13.02 -3.97
N LEU A 180 -20.82 -12.72 -2.79
CA LEU A 180 -19.52 -12.05 -2.68
C LEU A 180 -18.39 -12.90 -3.30
N LEU A 181 -18.34 -14.19 -3.01
CA LEU A 181 -17.30 -15.08 -3.53
C LEU A 181 -17.44 -15.27 -5.04
N LEU A 182 -18.67 -15.34 -5.58
CA LEU A 182 -18.90 -15.38 -7.02
C LEU A 182 -18.46 -14.07 -7.70
N LEU A 183 -18.78 -12.90 -7.11
CA LEU A 183 -18.30 -11.62 -7.61
C LEU A 183 -16.75 -11.57 -7.60
N ALA A 184 -16.13 -11.94 -6.49
CA ALA A 184 -14.67 -12.01 -6.39
C ALA A 184 -14.07 -13.02 -7.38
N ALA A 185 -14.73 -14.17 -7.60
CA ALA A 185 -14.29 -15.14 -8.59
C ALA A 185 -14.34 -14.56 -10.01
N VAL A 186 -15.43 -13.87 -10.37
CA VAL A 186 -15.52 -13.20 -11.69
C VAL A 186 -14.41 -12.16 -11.83
N LEU A 187 -14.23 -11.26 -10.85
CA LEU A 187 -13.24 -10.19 -10.94
C LEU A 187 -11.79 -10.72 -10.96
N ASN A 188 -11.50 -11.81 -10.26
CA ASN A 188 -10.14 -12.31 -10.12
C ASN A 188 -9.76 -13.36 -11.18
N LEU A 189 -10.74 -14.16 -11.67
CA LEU A 189 -10.46 -15.27 -12.60
C LEU A 189 -10.84 -14.99 -14.05
N TRP A 190 -11.72 -14.01 -14.32
CA TRP A 190 -12.13 -13.67 -15.69
C TRP A 190 -10.95 -13.29 -16.56
N ALA A 191 -10.79 -13.96 -17.69
CA ALA A 191 -9.70 -13.72 -18.65
C ALA A 191 -8.30 -13.63 -17.98
N LEU A 192 -8.03 -14.44 -16.94
CA LEU A 192 -6.79 -14.37 -16.16
C LEU A 192 -5.55 -14.67 -17.01
N SER A 193 -5.68 -15.49 -18.04
CA SER A 193 -4.61 -15.87 -18.99
C SER A 193 -4.04 -14.69 -19.77
N GLN A 194 -4.79 -13.57 -19.92
CA GLN A 194 -4.28 -12.38 -20.61
C GLN A 194 -3.08 -11.72 -19.91
N ASN A 195 -2.90 -11.99 -18.60
CA ASN A 195 -1.79 -11.44 -17.82
C ASN A 195 -0.45 -12.12 -18.10
N GLY A 196 -0.43 -13.19 -18.95
CA GLY A 196 0.80 -13.89 -19.29
C GLY A 196 1.57 -14.29 -18.02
N TRP A 197 2.86 -14.08 -18.02
CA TRP A 197 3.73 -14.36 -16.89
C TRP A 197 3.64 -13.33 -15.76
N ALA A 198 2.83 -12.28 -15.92
CA ALA A 198 2.64 -11.16 -15.00
C ALA A 198 3.97 -10.49 -14.62
N ASN A 199 4.52 -10.71 -13.43
CA ASN A 199 5.89 -10.29 -13.11
C ASN A 199 6.87 -11.40 -13.50
N GLU A 200 7.59 -11.18 -14.60
CA GLU A 200 8.54 -12.16 -15.13
C GLU A 200 9.67 -12.50 -14.16
N TYR A 201 10.09 -11.55 -13.34
CA TYR A 201 11.09 -11.77 -12.29
C TYR A 201 10.69 -12.91 -11.35
N TYR A 202 9.46 -12.85 -10.81
CA TYR A 202 8.98 -13.92 -9.94
C TYR A 202 8.64 -15.20 -10.70
N SER A 203 8.18 -15.10 -11.94
CA SER A 203 7.90 -16.27 -12.77
C SER A 203 9.17 -17.05 -13.14
N ALA A 204 10.29 -16.36 -13.38
CA ALA A 204 11.60 -16.97 -13.58
C ALA A 204 12.08 -17.72 -12.33
N ALA A 205 11.98 -17.08 -11.17
CA ALA A 205 12.29 -17.69 -9.87
C ALA A 205 11.43 -18.94 -9.61
N VAL A 206 10.11 -18.85 -9.84
CA VAL A 206 9.19 -19.99 -9.70
C VAL A 206 9.58 -21.14 -10.62
N ARG A 207 10.02 -20.86 -11.88
CA ARG A 207 10.55 -21.89 -12.76
C ARG A 207 11.77 -22.58 -12.18
N SER A 208 12.75 -21.82 -11.70
CA SER A 208 13.97 -22.33 -11.07
C SER A 208 13.66 -23.17 -9.83
N MET A 209 12.77 -22.71 -8.95
CA MET A 209 12.34 -23.43 -7.76
C MET A 209 11.51 -24.68 -8.07
N SER A 210 10.77 -24.69 -9.16
CA SER A 210 9.94 -25.85 -9.55
C SER A 210 10.77 -27.05 -10.02
N THR A 211 11.99 -26.83 -10.49
CA THR A 211 12.85 -27.89 -11.04
C THR A 211 13.79 -28.52 -10.03
N SER A 212 14.10 -27.83 -8.91
CA SER A 212 15.05 -28.30 -7.89
C SER A 212 14.51 -28.03 -6.49
N TRP A 213 14.65 -29.04 -5.57
CA TRP A 213 14.32 -28.84 -4.15
C TRP A 213 15.32 -27.94 -3.42
N HIS A 214 16.59 -27.92 -3.86
CA HIS A 214 17.59 -27.00 -3.37
C HIS A 214 17.19 -25.55 -3.72
N ASN A 215 16.87 -25.29 -5.00
CA ASN A 215 16.42 -23.98 -5.44
C ASN A 215 15.12 -23.55 -4.74
N PHE A 216 14.20 -24.49 -4.50
CA PHE A 216 12.98 -24.24 -3.73
C PHE A 216 13.30 -23.81 -2.30
N LEU A 217 14.13 -24.57 -1.58
CA LEU A 217 14.42 -24.33 -0.16
C LEU A 217 15.17 -23.02 0.05
N TYR A 218 16.15 -22.72 -0.82
CA TYR A 218 17.01 -21.54 -0.70
C TYR A 218 16.52 -20.33 -1.51
N ASP A 219 15.28 -20.35 -2.03
CA ASP A 219 14.68 -19.20 -2.73
C ASP A 219 15.50 -18.74 -3.94
N SER A 220 16.04 -19.70 -4.72
CA SER A 220 16.94 -19.39 -5.83
C SER A 220 16.20 -18.75 -7.00
N PHE A 221 16.71 -17.63 -7.46
CA PHE A 221 16.21 -16.94 -8.65
C PHE A 221 16.54 -17.71 -9.92
N ASP A 222 17.78 -18.17 -10.05
CA ASP A 222 18.30 -18.81 -11.26
C ASP A 222 18.34 -20.34 -11.14
N PRO A 223 18.29 -21.08 -12.28
CA PRO A 223 18.32 -22.53 -12.30
C PRO A 223 19.61 -23.16 -11.74
N SER A 224 20.70 -22.39 -11.70
CA SER A 224 22.01 -22.85 -11.17
C SER A 224 22.13 -22.67 -9.65
N GLY A 225 21.16 -22.00 -9.01
CA GLY A 225 21.15 -21.80 -7.56
C GLY A 225 22.23 -20.83 -7.06
N LEU A 226 22.60 -19.83 -7.84
CA LEU A 226 23.68 -18.90 -7.51
C LEU A 226 23.20 -17.65 -6.75
N MET A 227 22.01 -17.15 -7.06
CA MET A 227 21.44 -15.94 -6.46
C MET A 227 20.04 -16.21 -5.91
N THR A 228 19.70 -15.62 -4.77
CA THR A 228 18.32 -15.68 -4.25
C THR A 228 17.44 -14.61 -4.92
N VAL A 229 16.13 -14.70 -4.70
CA VAL A 229 15.22 -13.56 -4.84
C VAL A 229 15.48 -12.55 -3.72
N ASP A 230 15.11 -11.28 -3.93
CA ASP A 230 15.26 -10.20 -2.93
C ASP A 230 14.10 -10.13 -1.91
N LYS A 231 13.25 -11.17 -1.88
CA LYS A 231 12.10 -11.33 -0.98
C LYS A 231 12.13 -12.70 -0.31
N PRO A 232 11.44 -12.90 0.83
CA PRO A 232 11.33 -14.22 1.44
C PRO A 232 10.45 -15.17 0.60
N PRO A 233 10.64 -16.51 0.74
CA PRO A 233 10.21 -17.49 -0.25
C PRO A 233 8.73 -17.85 -0.23
N LEU A 234 7.97 -17.64 0.84
CA LEU A 234 6.68 -18.31 1.05
C LEU A 234 5.68 -18.13 -0.09
N SER A 235 5.58 -16.93 -0.64
CA SER A 235 4.68 -16.69 -1.79
C SER A 235 5.12 -17.46 -3.03
N LEU A 236 6.43 -17.52 -3.28
CA LEU A 236 6.99 -18.23 -4.43
C LEU A 236 6.96 -19.74 -4.21
N TRP A 237 7.08 -20.23 -2.97
CA TRP A 237 6.87 -21.64 -2.65
C TRP A 237 5.47 -22.11 -3.01
N VAL A 238 4.42 -21.32 -2.70
CA VAL A 238 3.05 -21.67 -3.09
C VAL A 238 2.91 -21.75 -4.60
N GLN A 239 3.49 -20.80 -5.33
CA GLN A 239 3.48 -20.77 -6.79
C GLN A 239 4.30 -21.94 -7.38
N ALA A 240 5.49 -22.23 -6.86
CA ALA A 240 6.34 -23.32 -7.31
C ALA A 240 5.70 -24.70 -7.06
N LEU A 241 5.02 -24.89 -5.92
CA LEU A 241 4.25 -26.12 -5.65
C LEU A 241 3.08 -26.29 -6.62
N SER A 242 2.38 -25.19 -6.94
CA SER A 242 1.34 -25.20 -7.97
C SER A 242 1.90 -25.57 -9.35
N VAL A 243 3.05 -25.03 -9.71
CA VAL A 243 3.76 -25.37 -10.95
C VAL A 243 4.21 -26.84 -10.98
N ARG A 244 4.72 -27.37 -9.86
CA ARG A 244 5.05 -28.81 -9.74
C ARG A 244 3.83 -29.72 -9.94
N ALA A 245 2.66 -29.29 -9.47
CA ALA A 245 1.43 -30.08 -9.58
C ALA A 245 0.76 -29.99 -10.95
N PHE A 246 0.78 -28.81 -11.58
CA PHE A 246 0.01 -28.52 -12.80
C PHE A 246 0.85 -28.18 -14.02
N GLY A 247 2.18 -28.17 -13.92
CA GLY A 247 3.09 -27.79 -15.01
C GLY A 247 3.39 -26.29 -15.03
N PHE A 248 4.48 -25.93 -15.73
CA PHE A 248 4.95 -24.53 -15.84
C PHE A 248 4.18 -23.81 -16.95
N HIS A 249 3.14 -23.09 -16.55
CA HIS A 249 2.37 -22.19 -17.40
C HIS A 249 1.76 -21.06 -16.57
N PRO A 250 1.38 -19.92 -17.15
CA PRO A 250 0.93 -18.73 -16.41
C PRO A 250 -0.19 -18.99 -15.40
N LEU A 251 -1.20 -19.79 -15.75
CA LEU A 251 -2.32 -20.06 -14.85
C LEU A 251 -1.92 -20.85 -13.61
N SER A 252 -0.92 -21.74 -13.69
CA SER A 252 -0.41 -22.44 -12.49
C SER A 252 0.17 -21.47 -11.45
N ILE A 253 0.64 -20.29 -11.89
CA ILE A 253 1.19 -19.24 -11.05
C ILE A 253 0.09 -18.31 -10.56
N LEU A 254 -0.86 -17.94 -11.43
CA LEU A 254 -1.84 -16.87 -11.15
C LEU A 254 -3.10 -17.35 -10.43
N VAL A 255 -3.57 -18.58 -10.66
CA VAL A 255 -4.78 -19.10 -9.99
C VAL A 255 -4.66 -19.13 -8.47
N PRO A 256 -3.54 -19.57 -7.85
CA PRO A 256 -3.36 -19.46 -6.42
C PRO A 256 -3.55 -18.04 -5.88
N GLN A 257 -3.07 -17.02 -6.57
CA GLN A 257 -3.23 -15.60 -6.18
C GLN A 257 -4.70 -15.19 -6.22
N ALA A 258 -5.42 -15.54 -7.30
CA ALA A 258 -6.85 -15.26 -7.42
C ALA A 258 -7.68 -15.91 -6.28
N LEU A 259 -7.33 -17.13 -5.90
CA LEU A 259 -7.98 -17.82 -4.77
C LEU A 259 -7.66 -17.17 -3.42
N MET A 260 -6.44 -16.63 -3.23
CA MET A 260 -6.07 -15.88 -2.03
C MET A 260 -6.90 -14.60 -1.91
N GLY A 261 -7.11 -13.85 -3.01
CA GLY A 261 -7.98 -12.68 -3.02
C GLY A 261 -9.42 -13.00 -2.67
N MET A 262 -9.98 -14.07 -3.23
CA MET A 262 -11.31 -14.57 -2.86
C MET A 262 -11.39 -14.93 -1.37
N ALA A 263 -10.38 -15.60 -0.84
CA ALA A 263 -10.30 -15.98 0.58
C ALA A 263 -10.24 -14.72 1.48
N THR A 264 -9.51 -13.69 1.06
CA THR A 264 -9.43 -12.41 1.79
C THR A 264 -10.78 -11.71 1.85
N VAL A 265 -11.55 -11.69 0.76
CA VAL A 265 -12.94 -11.17 0.74
C VAL A 265 -13.82 -11.95 1.74
N GLY A 266 -13.70 -13.28 1.76
CA GLY A 266 -14.41 -14.14 2.72
C GLY A 266 -14.02 -13.87 4.17
N LEU A 267 -12.72 -13.65 4.44
CA LEU A 267 -12.23 -13.32 5.78
C LEU A 267 -12.74 -11.95 6.26
N VAL A 268 -12.69 -10.92 5.40
CA VAL A 268 -13.22 -9.57 5.73
C VAL A 268 -14.72 -9.65 6.01
N TYR A 269 -15.48 -10.37 5.19
CA TYR A 269 -16.91 -10.62 5.46
C TYR A 269 -17.11 -11.20 6.85
N ASP A 270 -16.41 -12.28 7.21
CA ASP A 270 -16.63 -12.94 8.51
C ASP A 270 -16.08 -12.11 9.69
N LEU A 271 -14.95 -11.42 9.52
CA LEU A 271 -14.36 -10.51 10.52
C LEU A 271 -15.33 -9.40 10.93
N VAL A 272 -16.00 -8.79 9.96
CA VAL A 272 -16.95 -7.69 10.22
C VAL A 272 -18.30 -8.24 10.68
N ARG A 273 -18.81 -9.28 10.01
CA ARG A 273 -20.12 -9.88 10.32
C ARG A 273 -20.26 -10.30 11.77
N ARG A 274 -19.23 -10.87 12.34
CA ARG A 274 -19.24 -11.39 13.73
C ARG A 274 -19.54 -10.31 14.77
N ARG A 275 -19.18 -9.06 14.47
CA ARG A 275 -19.31 -7.98 15.42
C ARG A 275 -20.41 -6.97 15.06
N PHE A 276 -20.66 -6.78 13.77
CA PHE A 276 -21.56 -5.74 13.24
C PHE A 276 -22.74 -6.30 12.43
N GLY A 277 -22.84 -7.61 12.29
CA GLY A 277 -23.96 -8.27 11.60
C GLY A 277 -23.73 -8.56 10.12
N ARG A 278 -24.67 -9.32 9.51
CA ARG A 278 -24.53 -9.87 8.14
C ARG A 278 -24.40 -8.80 7.07
N VAL A 279 -25.21 -7.73 7.14
CA VAL A 279 -25.17 -6.60 6.19
C VAL A 279 -23.83 -5.88 6.26
N ALA A 280 -23.32 -5.66 7.45
CA ALA A 280 -22.00 -5.05 7.67
C ALA A 280 -20.88 -5.89 7.03
N GLY A 281 -20.91 -7.21 7.23
CA GLY A 281 -19.97 -8.15 6.60
C GLY A 281 -20.06 -8.10 5.08
N PHE A 282 -21.29 -8.09 4.53
CA PHE A 282 -21.50 -7.98 3.10
C PHE A 282 -20.92 -6.70 2.52
N VAL A 283 -21.18 -5.56 3.16
CA VAL A 283 -20.62 -4.25 2.72
C VAL A 283 -19.09 -4.26 2.75
N GLY A 284 -18.49 -4.77 3.84
CA GLY A 284 -17.02 -4.87 3.93
C GLY A 284 -16.43 -5.77 2.84
N GLY A 285 -17.01 -6.96 2.62
CA GLY A 285 -16.59 -7.86 1.54
C GLY A 285 -16.77 -7.25 0.14
N LEU A 286 -17.88 -6.55 -0.10
CA LEU A 286 -18.17 -5.88 -1.37
C LEU A 286 -17.18 -4.75 -1.66
N VAL A 287 -16.90 -3.90 -0.68
CA VAL A 287 -15.90 -2.83 -0.82
C VAL A 287 -14.53 -3.39 -1.18
N LEU A 288 -14.08 -4.46 -0.51
CA LEU A 288 -12.80 -5.08 -0.83
C LEU A 288 -12.80 -5.67 -2.23
N ALA A 289 -13.84 -6.41 -2.61
CA ALA A 289 -13.95 -7.02 -3.94
C ALA A 289 -13.95 -5.99 -5.07
N LEU A 290 -14.49 -4.78 -4.83
CA LEU A 290 -14.55 -3.67 -5.79
C LEU A 290 -13.41 -2.66 -5.65
N THR A 291 -12.42 -2.93 -4.79
CA THR A 291 -11.22 -2.08 -4.67
C THR A 291 -10.26 -2.39 -5.82
N PRO A 292 -9.91 -1.42 -6.70
CA PRO A 292 -9.18 -1.67 -7.94
C PRO A 292 -7.85 -2.39 -7.71
N ILE A 293 -7.05 -1.96 -6.73
CA ILE A 293 -5.76 -2.60 -6.47
C ILE A 293 -5.90 -4.02 -5.91
N ALA A 294 -6.97 -4.33 -5.19
CA ALA A 294 -7.22 -5.69 -4.71
C ALA A 294 -7.48 -6.64 -5.89
N VAL A 295 -8.25 -6.20 -6.91
CA VAL A 295 -8.47 -6.96 -8.14
C VAL A 295 -7.17 -7.13 -8.92
N ALA A 296 -6.39 -6.06 -9.11
CA ALA A 296 -5.13 -6.12 -9.84
C ALA A 296 -4.12 -7.09 -9.19
N MET A 297 -3.99 -7.04 -7.85
CA MET A 297 -3.05 -7.89 -7.12
C MET A 297 -3.48 -9.35 -7.08
N SER A 298 -4.78 -9.64 -6.94
CA SER A 298 -5.32 -11.01 -7.04
C SER A 298 -5.12 -11.64 -8.42
N ARG A 299 -4.83 -10.85 -9.45
CA ARG A 299 -4.57 -11.28 -10.83
C ARG A 299 -3.08 -11.27 -11.20
N HIS A 300 -2.21 -11.09 -10.20
CA HIS A 300 -0.78 -10.88 -10.36
C HIS A 300 0.02 -11.79 -9.41
N ASN A 301 1.28 -12.11 -9.76
CA ASN A 301 2.11 -13.05 -8.99
C ASN A 301 3.06 -12.38 -7.97
N ASN A 302 2.85 -11.12 -7.65
CA ASN A 302 3.59 -10.45 -6.58
C ASN A 302 3.30 -11.09 -5.21
N PRO A 303 4.24 -11.06 -4.26
CA PRO A 303 4.06 -11.62 -2.91
C PRO A 303 2.95 -10.96 -2.09
N ASP A 304 2.52 -9.75 -2.47
CA ASP A 304 1.60 -8.92 -1.71
C ASP A 304 0.24 -9.57 -1.46
N GLU A 305 -0.28 -10.38 -2.39
CA GLU A 305 -1.60 -10.99 -2.22
C GLU A 305 -1.62 -11.98 -1.04
N LEU A 306 -0.59 -12.81 -0.91
CA LEU A 306 -0.45 -13.72 0.24
C LEU A 306 -0.24 -12.93 1.54
N LEU A 307 0.56 -11.85 1.52
CA LEU A 307 0.74 -10.95 2.66
C LEU A 307 -0.61 -10.40 3.15
N VAL A 308 -1.45 -9.91 2.24
CA VAL A 308 -2.77 -9.34 2.53
C VAL A 308 -3.69 -10.39 3.16
N LEU A 309 -3.72 -11.60 2.60
CA LEU A 309 -4.48 -12.73 3.15
C LEU A 309 -4.05 -13.06 4.58
N LEU A 310 -2.75 -13.22 4.82
CA LEU A 310 -2.20 -13.62 6.11
C LEU A 310 -2.37 -12.53 7.18
N CYS A 311 -2.14 -11.26 6.86
CA CYS A 311 -2.40 -10.14 7.77
C CYS A 311 -3.90 -10.04 8.13
N THR A 312 -4.78 -10.24 7.16
CA THR A 312 -6.23 -10.28 7.39
C THR A 312 -6.63 -11.47 8.26
N ALA A 313 -6.01 -12.64 8.04
CA ALA A 313 -6.22 -13.84 8.87
C ALA A 313 -5.74 -13.63 10.31
N ALA A 314 -4.61 -12.92 10.52
CA ALA A 314 -4.13 -12.57 11.86
C ALA A 314 -5.14 -11.71 12.63
N LEU A 315 -5.75 -10.71 11.97
CA LEU A 315 -6.83 -9.91 12.56
C LEU A 315 -8.10 -10.74 12.81
N TRP A 316 -8.43 -11.67 11.91
CA TRP A 316 -9.56 -12.58 12.09
C TRP A 316 -9.36 -13.49 13.31
N PHE A 317 -8.16 -14.10 13.47
CA PHE A 317 -7.84 -14.89 14.66
C PHE A 317 -7.85 -14.04 15.93
N THR A 318 -7.37 -12.80 15.87
CA THR A 318 -7.44 -11.84 16.97
C THR A 318 -8.90 -11.53 17.36
N ALA A 319 -9.77 -11.28 16.38
CA ALA A 319 -11.20 -11.09 16.64
C ALA A 319 -11.85 -12.33 17.29
N ARG A 320 -11.45 -13.55 16.88
CA ARG A 320 -11.85 -14.81 17.51
C ARG A 320 -11.36 -14.91 18.97
N ALA A 321 -10.10 -14.51 19.19
CA ALA A 321 -9.54 -14.47 20.52
C ALA A 321 -10.31 -13.52 21.46
N LEU A 322 -10.71 -12.35 20.94
CA LEU A 322 -11.51 -11.37 21.69
C LEU A 322 -12.93 -11.89 22.05
N GLU A 323 -13.45 -12.90 21.33
CA GLU A 323 -14.75 -13.50 21.63
C GLU A 323 -14.71 -14.45 22.85
N ASP A 324 -13.67 -15.30 22.96
CA ASP A 324 -13.63 -16.41 23.95
C ASP A 324 -12.39 -16.37 24.88
N GLY A 325 -11.45 -15.49 24.63
CA GLY A 325 -10.23 -15.31 25.43
C GLY A 325 -9.22 -16.46 25.30
N ARG A 326 -9.36 -17.42 24.35
CA ARG A 326 -8.54 -18.61 24.25
C ARG A 326 -7.17 -18.31 23.66
N THR A 327 -6.12 -18.80 24.30
CA THR A 327 -4.71 -18.64 23.90
C THR A 327 -4.44 -19.11 22.48
N ARG A 328 -5.05 -20.24 22.06
CA ARG A 328 -4.84 -20.80 20.72
C ARG A 328 -5.06 -19.79 19.58
N TRP A 329 -6.01 -18.88 19.75
CA TRP A 329 -6.31 -17.90 18.69
C TRP A 329 -5.22 -16.84 18.58
N ILE A 330 -4.63 -16.40 19.70
CA ILE A 330 -3.49 -15.47 19.71
C ILE A 330 -2.24 -16.16 19.15
N VAL A 331 -2.05 -17.47 19.45
CA VAL A 331 -0.98 -18.27 18.84
C VAL A 331 -1.15 -18.36 17.33
N TRP A 332 -2.37 -18.67 16.85
CA TRP A 332 -2.64 -18.68 15.40
C TRP A 332 -2.49 -17.30 14.75
N ALA A 333 -2.85 -16.20 15.44
CA ALA A 333 -2.59 -14.86 14.97
C ALA A 333 -1.07 -14.62 14.81
N GLY A 334 -0.26 -15.07 15.78
CA GLY A 334 1.21 -15.05 15.71
C GLY A 334 1.76 -15.86 14.55
N VAL A 335 1.25 -17.11 14.34
CA VAL A 335 1.61 -17.94 13.19
C VAL A 335 1.33 -17.23 11.87
N MET A 336 0.15 -16.60 11.72
CA MET A 336 -0.20 -15.88 10.49
C MET A 336 0.74 -14.68 10.24
N VAL A 337 1.10 -13.93 11.28
CA VAL A 337 2.08 -12.84 11.15
C VAL A 337 3.47 -13.37 10.81
N GLY A 338 3.90 -14.50 11.40
CA GLY A 338 5.15 -15.18 11.06
C GLY A 338 5.19 -15.63 9.59
N LEU A 339 4.13 -16.25 9.09
CA LEU A 339 3.99 -16.60 7.67
C LEU A 339 3.96 -15.36 6.77
N ALA A 340 3.31 -14.28 7.20
CA ALA A 340 3.32 -13.01 6.48
C ALA A 340 4.73 -12.39 6.44
N PHE A 341 5.54 -12.57 7.50
CA PHE A 341 6.94 -12.18 7.52
C PHE A 341 7.76 -12.97 6.49
N GLU A 342 7.53 -14.29 6.39
CA GLU A 342 8.11 -15.15 5.35
C GLU A 342 7.59 -14.85 3.93
N THR A 343 6.67 -13.89 3.81
CA THR A 343 6.16 -13.41 2.52
C THR A 343 6.77 -12.06 2.15
N LYS A 344 6.87 -11.12 3.09
CA LYS A 344 7.37 -9.75 2.80
C LYS A 344 8.04 -9.07 4.01
N MET A 345 8.68 -9.82 4.91
CA MET A 345 9.48 -9.33 6.04
C MET A 345 8.76 -8.30 6.93
N LEU A 346 9.41 -7.17 7.24
CA LEU A 346 8.95 -6.21 8.25
C LEU A 346 7.58 -5.57 7.96
N VAL A 347 7.14 -5.53 6.71
CA VAL A 347 5.80 -5.02 6.35
C VAL A 347 4.69 -5.83 7.02
N ALA A 348 4.89 -7.13 7.25
CA ALA A 348 3.95 -8.00 7.96
C ALA A 348 3.67 -7.53 9.40
N LEU A 349 4.60 -6.82 10.02
CA LEU A 349 4.47 -6.34 11.39
C LEU A 349 3.52 -5.15 11.54
N MET A 350 3.02 -4.56 10.45
CA MET A 350 2.08 -3.43 10.51
C MET A 350 0.77 -3.73 11.26
N VAL A 351 0.36 -5.00 11.35
CA VAL A 351 -0.84 -5.40 12.10
C VAL A 351 -0.56 -5.64 13.59
N VAL A 352 0.70 -5.84 13.98
CA VAL A 352 1.08 -6.24 15.36
C VAL A 352 0.72 -5.19 16.40
N PRO A 353 0.99 -3.87 16.20
CA PRO A 353 0.64 -2.86 17.19
C PRO A 353 -0.85 -2.86 17.53
N GLY A 354 -1.73 -2.96 16.51
CA GLY A 354 -3.17 -3.07 16.71
C GLY A 354 -3.58 -4.32 17.49
N ILE A 355 -3.00 -5.48 17.17
CA ILE A 355 -3.27 -6.75 17.85
C ILE A 355 -2.86 -6.68 19.34
N VAL A 356 -1.63 -6.22 19.61
CA VAL A 356 -1.08 -6.13 20.97
C VAL A 356 -1.90 -5.16 21.81
N LEU A 357 -2.17 -3.96 21.28
CA LEU A 357 -2.97 -2.94 21.98
C LEU A 357 -4.38 -3.43 22.27
N ALA A 358 -5.05 -4.07 21.31
CA ALA A 358 -6.39 -4.62 21.50
C ALA A 358 -6.42 -5.68 22.61
N TRP A 359 -5.46 -6.59 22.58
CA TRP A 359 -5.38 -7.69 23.52
C TRP A 359 -5.08 -7.22 24.95
N LEU A 360 -4.11 -6.30 25.13
CA LEU A 360 -3.80 -5.71 26.44
C LEU A 360 -4.94 -4.82 26.97
N TRP A 361 -5.64 -4.13 26.06
CA TRP A 361 -6.76 -3.28 26.44
C TRP A 361 -7.94 -4.07 26.98
N VAL A 362 -8.38 -5.09 26.24
CA VAL A 362 -9.54 -5.91 26.63
C VAL A 362 -9.17 -6.86 27.75
N ALA A 363 -8.02 -7.52 27.66
CA ALA A 363 -7.47 -8.48 28.61
C ALA A 363 -8.57 -9.42 29.18
N PRO A 364 -9.21 -10.31 28.34
CA PRO A 364 -10.43 -11.06 28.72
C PRO A 364 -10.25 -11.95 29.96
N ARG A 365 -9.01 -12.38 30.24
CA ARG A 365 -8.64 -13.24 31.38
C ARG A 365 -7.70 -12.53 32.38
N GLY A 366 -7.70 -11.20 32.35
CA GLY A 366 -6.80 -10.37 33.15
C GLY A 366 -5.46 -10.07 32.47
N ARG A 367 -4.76 -9.03 32.94
CA ARG A 367 -3.56 -8.46 32.29
C ARG A 367 -2.39 -9.44 32.25
N LEU A 368 -2.13 -10.18 33.34
CA LEU A 368 -1.03 -11.14 33.40
C LEU A 368 -1.25 -12.31 32.42
N ALA A 369 -2.49 -12.82 32.36
CA ALA A 369 -2.85 -13.84 31.37
C ALA A 369 -2.70 -13.30 29.94
N ALA A 370 -3.13 -12.06 29.69
CA ALA A 370 -2.99 -11.42 28.40
C ALA A 370 -1.52 -11.26 27.98
N ALA A 371 -0.62 -10.89 28.90
CA ALA A 371 0.81 -10.80 28.64
C ALA A 371 1.40 -12.18 28.29
N ARG A 372 1.08 -13.22 29.07
CA ARG A 372 1.52 -14.60 28.78
C ARG A 372 1.03 -15.10 27.42
N GLN A 373 -0.22 -14.79 27.06
CA GLN A 373 -0.80 -15.15 25.78
C GLN A 373 -0.13 -14.41 24.61
N LEU A 374 0.22 -13.13 24.78
CA LEU A 374 1.00 -12.37 23.80
C LEU A 374 2.42 -12.93 23.65
N LEU A 375 3.07 -13.33 24.76
CA LEU A 375 4.37 -14.00 24.69
C LEU A 375 4.27 -15.32 23.89
N ALA A 376 3.22 -16.12 24.13
CA ALA A 376 3.02 -17.36 23.36
C ALA A 376 2.75 -17.07 21.87
N GLY A 377 1.95 -16.05 21.54
CA GLY A 377 1.72 -15.63 20.16
C GLY A 377 2.97 -15.03 19.52
N GLY A 378 3.74 -14.24 20.27
CA GLY A 378 5.02 -13.68 19.84
C GLY A 378 6.07 -14.76 19.58
N ALA A 379 6.17 -15.77 20.48
CA ALA A 379 7.04 -16.92 20.28
C ALA A 379 6.68 -17.70 19.01
N ALA A 380 5.39 -17.94 18.77
CA ALA A 380 4.92 -18.59 17.55
C ALA A 380 5.26 -17.75 16.29
N MET A 381 5.09 -16.42 16.36
CA MET A 381 5.44 -15.50 15.28
C MET A 381 6.95 -15.56 14.97
N VAL A 382 7.80 -15.51 16.00
CA VAL A 382 9.25 -15.57 15.84
C VAL A 382 9.71 -16.94 15.34
N ALA A 383 9.15 -18.04 15.87
CA ALA A 383 9.49 -19.39 15.44
C ALA A 383 9.16 -19.61 13.95
N VAL A 384 7.99 -19.16 13.50
CA VAL A 384 7.56 -19.32 12.10
C VAL A 384 8.29 -18.32 11.20
N GLY A 385 8.30 -17.04 11.53
CA GLY A 385 8.91 -15.98 10.70
C GLY A 385 10.46 -15.98 10.74
N GLY A 386 11.06 -16.66 11.72
CA GLY A 386 12.49 -16.83 11.82
C GLY A 386 13.01 -18.13 11.18
N ALA A 387 12.14 -19.01 10.73
CA ALA A 387 12.53 -20.35 10.28
C ALA A 387 13.46 -20.30 9.06
N TRP A 388 13.10 -19.58 8.01
CA TRP A 388 13.93 -19.44 6.82
C TRP A 388 15.14 -18.53 7.04
N PRO A 389 15.07 -17.36 7.69
CA PRO A 389 16.25 -16.60 8.09
C PRO A 389 17.26 -17.40 8.90
N LEU A 390 16.79 -18.25 9.81
CA LEU A 390 17.66 -19.14 10.58
C LEU A 390 18.35 -20.17 9.69
N LEU A 391 17.60 -20.80 8.77
CA LEU A 391 18.16 -21.72 7.77
C LEU A 391 19.27 -21.03 6.96
N MET A 392 19.00 -19.82 6.43
CA MET A 392 19.98 -19.06 5.64
C MET A 392 21.22 -18.67 6.46
N THR A 393 21.06 -18.41 7.76
CA THR A 393 22.17 -18.06 8.66
C THR A 393 23.03 -19.28 9.00
N LEU A 394 22.40 -20.43 9.23
CA LEU A 394 23.10 -21.68 9.62
C LEU A 394 23.77 -22.39 8.44
N THR A 395 23.32 -22.14 7.21
CA THR A 395 23.93 -22.73 6.01
C THR A 395 25.18 -21.93 5.62
N PRO A 396 26.34 -22.57 5.47
CA PRO A 396 27.55 -21.91 5.01
C PRO A 396 27.36 -21.18 3.68
N ALA A 397 28.01 -20.04 3.49
CA ALA A 397 27.85 -19.21 2.29
C ALA A 397 28.26 -19.91 0.97
N GLY A 398 29.07 -20.98 1.06
CA GLY A 398 29.46 -21.81 -0.11
C GLY A 398 28.39 -22.82 -0.51
N ASP A 399 27.45 -23.17 0.37
CA ASP A 399 26.44 -24.20 0.17
C ASP A 399 25.05 -23.63 -0.11
N ARG A 400 24.93 -22.32 -0.23
CA ARG A 400 23.69 -21.60 -0.54
C ARG A 400 23.91 -20.49 -1.55
N PRO A 401 22.85 -20.03 -2.23
CA PRO A 401 22.92 -18.88 -3.11
C PRO A 401 23.38 -17.61 -2.39
N TRP A 402 23.96 -16.66 -3.13
CA TRP A 402 24.18 -15.30 -2.64
C TRP A 402 22.86 -14.62 -2.37
N ILE A 403 22.72 -13.97 -1.23
CA ILE A 403 21.48 -13.27 -0.84
C ILE A 403 21.38 -11.97 -1.63
N SER A 404 20.44 -11.93 -2.57
CA SER A 404 20.21 -10.79 -3.43
C SER A 404 19.75 -9.56 -2.63
N GLY A 405 20.17 -8.37 -3.08
CA GLY A 405 19.89 -7.12 -2.36
C GLY A 405 20.87 -6.82 -1.22
N THR A 406 21.99 -7.54 -1.13
CA THR A 406 23.01 -7.36 -0.07
C THR A 406 24.42 -7.22 -0.66
N SER A 407 25.30 -6.57 0.08
CA SER A 407 26.74 -6.47 -0.22
C SER A 407 27.59 -7.46 0.59
N ASP A 408 27.05 -7.97 1.69
CA ASP A 408 27.73 -8.83 2.68
C ASP A 408 27.22 -10.28 2.68
N ASN A 409 26.32 -10.64 1.76
CA ASN A 409 25.69 -11.95 1.70
C ASN A 409 24.97 -12.36 3.00
N SER A 410 24.42 -11.38 3.74
CA SER A 410 23.76 -11.58 5.03
C SER A 410 22.24 -11.45 4.90
N ILE A 411 21.49 -12.45 5.43
CA ILE A 411 20.03 -12.39 5.49
C ILE A 411 19.55 -11.24 6.39
N TRP A 412 20.34 -10.88 7.41
CA TRP A 412 20.01 -9.80 8.33
C TRP A 412 20.11 -8.43 7.64
N SER A 413 21.09 -8.25 6.74
CA SER A 413 21.19 -7.05 5.90
C SER A 413 20.02 -6.94 4.92
N LEU A 414 19.52 -8.05 4.39
CA LEU A 414 18.31 -8.07 3.60
C LEU A 414 17.08 -7.65 4.41
N ILE A 415 16.91 -8.21 5.64
CA ILE A 415 15.74 -7.98 6.50
C ILE A 415 15.71 -6.54 7.00
N PHE A 416 16.79 -6.09 7.67
CA PHE A 416 16.81 -4.78 8.33
C PHE A 416 17.22 -3.64 7.41
N GLY A 417 18.10 -3.89 6.44
CA GLY A 417 18.55 -2.90 5.45
C GLY A 417 17.57 -2.77 4.28
N TYR A 418 17.71 -3.63 3.30
CA TYR A 418 17.01 -3.51 2.00
C TYR A 418 15.49 -3.56 2.09
N ASN A 419 14.92 -4.53 2.84
CA ASN A 419 13.47 -4.68 3.02
C ASN A 419 12.93 -4.05 4.31
N GLY A 420 13.77 -3.41 5.12
CA GLY A 420 13.44 -2.88 6.42
C GLY A 420 13.54 -1.36 6.52
N LEU A 421 14.49 -0.90 7.33
CA LEU A 421 14.68 0.52 7.64
C LEU A 421 14.97 1.35 6.39
N GLY A 422 15.67 0.80 5.38
CA GLY A 422 15.88 1.47 4.11
C GLY A 422 14.58 1.86 3.38
N ARG A 423 13.45 1.19 3.66
CA ARG A 423 12.14 1.57 3.10
C ARG A 423 11.52 2.77 3.86
N ILE A 424 11.91 2.98 5.10
CA ILE A 424 11.37 4.07 5.96
C ILE A 424 12.22 5.33 5.81
N ASP A 425 13.55 5.21 5.98
CA ASP A 425 14.48 6.34 6.04
C ASP A 425 15.01 6.78 4.67
N GLY A 426 14.88 5.93 3.65
CA GLY A 426 15.45 6.08 2.32
C GLY A 426 16.71 5.21 2.18
N GLN A 427 16.83 4.52 1.03
CA GLN A 427 18.00 3.73 0.67
C GLN A 427 18.96 4.64 -0.10
N ALA A 428 20.26 4.45 0.06
CA ALA A 428 21.25 5.00 -0.85
C ALA A 428 20.84 4.61 -2.28
N GLY A 429 20.69 5.60 -3.18
CA GLY A 429 20.26 5.38 -4.55
C GLY A 429 18.76 5.12 -4.75
N GLY A 430 17.94 5.20 -3.73
CA GLY A 430 16.48 5.27 -3.90
C GLY A 430 16.07 6.67 -4.37
N PRO A 431 14.85 6.82 -4.97
CA PRO A 431 14.30 8.14 -5.29
C PRO A 431 14.10 8.91 -3.97
N GLY A 432 15.03 9.75 -3.60
CA GLY A 432 15.05 10.49 -2.34
C GLY A 432 16.38 10.41 -1.56
N GLY A 433 17.30 9.49 -1.93
CA GLY A 433 18.60 9.29 -1.27
C GLY A 433 19.77 10.12 -1.81
N GLY A 434 19.57 11.00 -2.75
CA GLY A 434 20.58 11.83 -3.37
C GLY A 434 20.75 13.20 -2.71
N GLY A 435 21.00 13.25 -1.40
CA GLY A 435 21.31 14.47 -0.67
C GLY A 435 22.74 14.46 -0.17
N GLY A 436 23.73 14.65 -1.06
CA GLY A 436 25.03 15.19 -0.66
C GLY A 436 24.84 16.64 -0.20
N PRO A 437 25.68 17.18 0.74
CA PRO A 437 25.59 18.57 1.18
C PRO A 437 25.99 19.49 0.03
N GLY A 438 25.01 19.99 -0.74
CA GLY A 438 25.25 20.93 -1.86
C GLY A 438 24.18 20.94 -2.96
N GLY A 439 23.28 20.00 -3.03
CA GLY A 439 22.25 19.93 -4.06
C GLY A 439 20.92 20.55 -3.64
N GLY A 440 20.80 21.85 -3.66
CA GLY A 440 19.54 22.57 -3.62
C GLY A 440 18.81 22.38 -4.95
N GLY A 441 17.62 21.81 -4.91
CA GLY A 441 16.74 21.81 -6.07
C GLY A 441 15.78 20.65 -6.14
N GLY A 442 14.54 20.88 -5.71
CA GLY A 442 13.34 20.38 -6.36
C GLY A 442 13.06 18.88 -6.40
N GLY A 443 12.28 18.35 -5.45
CA GLY A 443 11.21 17.44 -5.80
C GLY A 443 11.53 16.01 -6.24
N GLY A 444 12.50 15.30 -5.61
CA GLY A 444 12.86 13.93 -5.96
C GLY A 444 11.95 12.82 -5.42
N GLY A 445 10.78 13.11 -4.85
CA GLY A 445 9.88 12.11 -4.24
C GLY A 445 8.89 11.45 -5.19
N GLY A 446 8.99 11.69 -6.51
CA GLY A 446 7.93 11.43 -7.46
C GLY A 446 7.93 10.11 -8.23
N PHE A 447 8.97 9.28 -8.14
CA PHE A 447 9.11 8.22 -9.14
C PHE A 447 8.10 7.08 -9.00
N PHE A 448 7.67 6.65 -7.82
CA PHE A 448 6.80 5.48 -7.67
C PHE A 448 5.57 5.64 -6.78
N GLY A 449 5.44 6.60 -5.95
CA GLY A 449 4.27 6.77 -5.06
C GLY A 449 3.98 8.22 -4.70
N GLY A 450 4.67 9.18 -5.32
CA GLY A 450 4.55 10.60 -5.03
C GLY A 450 5.26 11.04 -3.75
N SER A 451 5.22 12.34 -3.46
CA SER A 451 5.82 12.95 -2.28
C SER A 451 5.24 12.37 -0.98
N THR A 452 6.12 12.27 0.05
CA THR A 452 5.70 11.86 1.40
C THR A 452 4.83 12.92 2.05
N GLY A 453 3.81 12.48 2.81
CA GLY A 453 2.89 13.36 3.52
C GLY A 453 1.49 12.77 3.64
N VAL A 454 0.63 13.44 4.39
CA VAL A 454 -0.76 12.98 4.65
C VAL A 454 -1.62 12.89 3.38
N GLY A 455 -1.30 13.67 2.35
CA GLY A 455 -1.99 13.65 1.05
C GLY A 455 -1.57 12.52 0.11
N ARG A 456 -0.49 11.78 0.44
CA ARG A 456 0.10 10.77 -0.46
C ARG A 456 -0.88 9.70 -0.91
N LEU A 457 -1.74 9.23 0.01
CA LEU A 457 -2.74 8.20 -0.28
C LEU A 457 -3.86 8.66 -1.23
N PHE A 458 -3.94 9.95 -1.54
CA PHE A 458 -4.94 10.55 -2.41
C PHE A 458 -4.36 11.08 -3.74
N ASN A 459 -3.05 10.99 -3.93
CA ASN A 459 -2.40 11.49 -5.14
C ASN A 459 -2.82 10.69 -6.39
N ASN A 460 -2.37 11.13 -7.56
CA ASN A 460 -2.68 10.51 -8.86
C ASN A 460 -2.21 9.05 -8.99
N ALA A 461 -1.15 8.65 -8.27
CA ALA A 461 -0.62 7.28 -8.32
C ALA A 461 -1.38 6.32 -7.39
N LEU A 462 -1.79 6.77 -6.21
CA LEU A 462 -2.33 5.90 -5.15
C LEU A 462 -3.84 6.07 -4.93
N GLY A 463 -4.38 7.28 -5.15
CA GLY A 463 -5.77 7.62 -4.85
C GLY A 463 -6.76 6.71 -5.56
N GLY A 464 -6.57 6.50 -6.85
CA GLY A 464 -7.39 5.59 -7.65
C GLY A 464 -7.25 4.11 -7.31
N GLN A 465 -6.22 3.71 -6.58
CA GLN A 465 -5.97 2.31 -6.22
C GLN A 465 -6.72 1.88 -4.95
N ALA A 466 -6.65 2.66 -3.87
CA ALA A 466 -7.27 2.35 -2.57
C ALA A 466 -7.77 3.59 -1.80
N GLY A 467 -7.66 4.80 -2.37
CA GLY A 467 -7.96 6.06 -1.68
C GLY A 467 -9.43 6.45 -1.63
N TRP A 468 -10.28 5.89 -2.51
CA TRP A 468 -11.67 6.30 -2.77
C TRP A 468 -12.52 6.51 -1.51
N LEU A 469 -12.54 5.53 -0.62
CA LEU A 469 -13.44 5.48 0.54
C LEU A 469 -12.72 5.65 1.89
N LEU A 470 -11.49 6.16 1.90
CA LEU A 470 -10.72 6.38 3.13
C LEU A 470 -11.46 7.27 4.13
N GLY A 471 -12.20 8.28 3.65
CA GLY A 471 -13.00 9.15 4.50
C GLY A 471 -14.13 8.44 5.23
N VAL A 472 -14.79 7.47 4.58
CA VAL A 472 -15.80 6.61 5.25
C VAL A 472 -15.16 5.81 6.38
N ALA A 473 -13.98 5.21 6.12
CA ALA A 473 -13.26 4.40 7.11
C ALA A 473 -12.78 5.25 8.30
N LEU A 474 -12.20 6.43 8.04
CA LEU A 474 -11.71 7.36 9.07
C LEU A 474 -12.84 7.90 9.95
N VAL A 475 -13.86 8.48 9.32
CA VAL A 475 -14.99 9.10 10.06
C VAL A 475 -15.82 8.04 10.76
N GLY A 476 -16.08 6.91 10.09
CA GLY A 476 -16.82 5.80 10.65
C GLY A 476 -16.07 5.13 11.80
N GLY A 477 -14.77 4.87 11.64
CA GLY A 477 -13.92 4.34 12.71
C GLY A 477 -13.88 5.27 13.93
N ALA A 478 -13.69 6.57 13.72
CA ALA A 478 -13.77 7.59 14.79
C ALA A 478 -15.16 7.60 15.45
N GLY A 479 -16.23 7.48 14.66
CA GLY A 479 -17.58 7.40 15.18
C GLY A 479 -17.83 6.18 16.06
N ILE A 480 -17.35 5.00 15.65
CA ILE A 480 -17.43 3.77 16.45
C ILE A 480 -16.56 3.90 17.73
N LEU A 481 -15.39 4.55 17.63
CA LEU A 481 -14.54 4.87 18.78
C LEU A 481 -15.32 5.69 19.83
N VAL A 482 -15.98 6.76 19.40
CA VAL A 482 -16.81 7.61 20.27
C VAL A 482 -17.98 6.81 20.84
N ALA A 483 -18.68 6.03 20.03
CA ALA A 483 -19.83 5.23 20.45
C ALA A 483 -19.47 4.15 21.47
N SER A 484 -18.35 3.42 21.25
CA SER A 484 -17.86 2.37 22.16
C SER A 484 -17.17 2.94 23.40
N ARG A 485 -16.69 4.19 23.33
CA ARG A 485 -15.88 4.84 24.38
C ARG A 485 -14.68 4.03 24.83
N LEU A 486 -14.21 3.14 23.97
CA LEU A 486 -13.18 2.15 24.29
C LEU A 486 -13.44 1.39 25.61
N ARG A 487 -14.72 1.19 25.98
CA ARG A 487 -15.05 0.39 27.17
C ARG A 487 -14.59 -1.04 26.94
N ARG A 488 -13.90 -1.62 27.92
CA ARG A 488 -13.43 -3.02 27.86
C ARG A 488 -14.56 -4.02 27.72
N SER A 489 -15.73 -3.70 28.27
CA SER A 489 -16.96 -4.50 28.18
C SER A 489 -17.67 -4.37 26.82
N ASP A 490 -17.35 -3.33 26.02
CA ASP A 490 -17.92 -3.19 24.69
C ASP A 490 -17.07 -4.01 23.71
N ALA A 491 -17.69 -5.01 23.15
CA ALA A 491 -17.07 -5.93 22.22
C ALA A 491 -16.54 -5.25 20.94
N ARG A 492 -17.01 -4.04 20.61
CA ARG A 492 -16.51 -3.24 19.47
C ARG A 492 -15.15 -2.62 19.75
N SER A 493 -14.83 -2.34 21.03
CA SER A 493 -13.58 -1.66 21.41
C SER A 493 -12.34 -2.47 21.01
N GLY A 494 -12.27 -3.75 21.37
CA GLY A 494 -11.12 -4.59 21.03
C GLY A 494 -11.00 -4.79 19.52
N TRP A 495 -12.13 -5.02 18.83
CA TRP A 495 -12.15 -5.16 17.38
C TRP A 495 -11.63 -3.89 16.68
N LEU A 496 -12.10 -2.71 17.13
CA LEU A 496 -11.71 -1.42 16.57
C LEU A 496 -10.23 -1.12 16.82
N ILE A 497 -9.72 -1.42 18.03
CA ILE A 497 -8.30 -1.21 18.35
C ILE A 497 -7.43 -2.11 17.44
N ALA A 498 -7.81 -3.39 17.23
CA ALA A 498 -7.06 -4.30 16.37
C ALA A 498 -7.09 -3.85 14.90
N THR A 499 -8.29 -3.71 14.32
CA THR A 499 -8.48 -3.40 12.89
C THR A 499 -8.14 -1.94 12.58
N GLY A 500 -8.57 -0.99 13.42
CA GLY A 500 -8.25 0.43 13.29
C GLY A 500 -6.78 0.71 13.56
N GLY A 501 -6.16 -0.02 14.50
CA GLY A 501 -4.72 0.06 14.75
C GLY A 501 -3.91 -0.42 13.55
N ALA A 502 -4.25 -1.56 12.96
CA ALA A 502 -3.63 -2.05 11.73
C ALA A 502 -3.80 -1.04 10.57
N PHE A 503 -5.00 -0.49 10.40
CA PHE A 503 -5.27 0.58 9.43
C PHE A 503 -4.37 1.80 9.66
N LEU A 504 -4.33 2.34 10.87
CA LEU A 504 -3.57 3.56 11.19
C LEU A 504 -2.07 3.33 11.03
N THR A 505 -1.53 2.21 11.55
CA THR A 505 -0.11 1.89 11.41
C THR A 505 0.30 1.81 9.95
N THR A 506 -0.49 1.12 9.12
CA THR A 506 -0.22 0.97 7.69
C THR A 506 -0.38 2.30 6.96
N ALA A 507 -1.44 3.06 7.22
CA ALA A 507 -1.69 4.36 6.58
C ALA A 507 -0.58 5.37 6.90
N ILE A 508 -0.15 5.45 8.17
CA ILE A 508 0.95 6.34 8.59
C ILE A 508 2.27 5.91 7.93
N ALA A 509 2.60 4.61 8.00
CA ALA A 509 3.83 4.11 7.39
C ALA A 509 3.86 4.42 5.88
N PHE A 510 2.78 4.17 5.15
CA PHE A 510 2.71 4.42 3.71
C PHE A 510 2.68 5.90 3.35
N SER A 511 2.14 6.75 4.20
CA SER A 511 2.17 8.21 4.00
C SER A 511 3.56 8.79 4.13
N PHE A 512 4.40 8.26 5.02
CA PHE A 512 5.67 8.88 5.41
C PHE A 512 6.93 8.09 5.01
N ALA A 513 6.81 6.88 4.44
CA ALA A 513 7.95 6.10 3.96
C ALA A 513 8.72 6.86 2.86
N LYS A 514 10.04 7.08 3.06
CA LYS A 514 10.91 7.84 2.16
C LYS A 514 11.63 6.97 1.13
N GLY A 515 11.76 5.66 1.39
CA GLY A 515 12.42 4.72 0.49
C GLY A 515 11.58 4.35 -0.74
N ILE A 516 12.01 3.33 -1.46
CA ILE A 516 11.29 2.82 -2.64
C ILE A 516 9.86 2.43 -2.24
N PHE A 517 8.87 3.07 -2.86
CA PHE A 517 7.46 2.84 -2.60
C PHE A 517 6.71 2.57 -3.91
N HIS A 518 6.20 1.38 -4.06
CA HIS A 518 5.43 0.99 -5.24
C HIS A 518 3.93 1.21 -5.02
N PRO A 519 3.18 1.69 -6.05
CA PRO A 519 1.74 1.98 -5.92
C PRO A 519 0.92 0.80 -5.41
N TYR A 520 1.26 -0.43 -5.78
CA TYR A 520 0.53 -1.63 -5.36
C TYR A 520 0.67 -1.98 -3.86
N TYR A 521 1.59 -1.35 -3.10
CA TYR A 521 1.69 -1.57 -1.64
C TYR A 521 0.40 -1.23 -0.90
N VAL A 522 -0.41 -0.29 -1.43
CA VAL A 522 -1.69 0.07 -0.80
C VAL A 522 -2.73 -1.07 -0.82
N SER A 523 -2.45 -2.19 -1.49
CA SER A 523 -3.25 -3.41 -1.39
C SER A 523 -3.36 -3.93 0.04
N LEU A 524 -2.29 -3.80 0.86
CA LEU A 524 -2.33 -4.16 2.28
C LEU A 524 -3.30 -3.29 3.10
N LEU A 525 -3.52 -2.04 2.71
CA LEU A 525 -4.46 -1.13 3.38
C LEU A 525 -5.92 -1.49 3.09
N ALA A 526 -6.20 -2.05 1.91
CA ALA A 526 -7.55 -2.29 1.39
C ALA A 526 -8.46 -3.11 2.32
N PRO A 527 -8.08 -4.28 2.89
CA PRO A 527 -8.94 -5.06 3.75
C PRO A 527 -9.28 -4.34 5.07
N PHE A 528 -8.37 -3.52 5.60
CA PHE A 528 -8.60 -2.76 6.83
C PHE A 528 -9.59 -1.62 6.60
N VAL A 529 -9.45 -0.90 5.49
CA VAL A 529 -10.40 0.12 5.02
C VAL A 529 -11.78 -0.50 4.82
N ALA A 530 -11.86 -1.60 4.07
CA ALA A 530 -13.10 -2.31 3.79
C ALA A 530 -13.80 -2.82 5.06
N ALA A 531 -13.03 -3.34 6.01
CA ALA A 531 -13.57 -3.77 7.31
C ALA A 531 -14.15 -2.60 8.12
N LEU A 532 -13.46 -1.46 8.17
CA LEU A 532 -13.94 -0.25 8.86
C LEU A 532 -15.21 0.32 8.20
N ILE A 533 -15.29 0.30 6.87
CA ILE A 533 -16.49 0.73 6.13
C ILE A 533 -17.67 -0.18 6.43
N GLY A 534 -17.45 -1.50 6.38
CA GLY A 534 -18.49 -2.46 6.74
C GLY A 534 -18.99 -2.28 8.19
N ALA A 535 -18.06 -2.07 9.13
CA ALA A 535 -18.40 -1.78 10.52
C ALA A 535 -19.21 -0.48 10.67
N THR A 536 -18.85 0.56 9.91
CA THR A 536 -19.56 1.84 9.85
C THR A 536 -20.98 1.65 9.35
N ALA A 537 -21.18 0.90 8.27
CA ALA A 537 -22.49 0.59 7.72
C ALA A 537 -23.36 -0.17 8.75
N GLY A 538 -22.80 -1.18 9.41
CA GLY A 538 -23.50 -1.93 10.47
C GLY A 538 -23.87 -1.03 11.66
N HIS A 539 -22.97 -0.13 12.07
CA HIS A 539 -23.24 0.81 13.15
C HIS A 539 -24.33 1.81 12.74
N ALA A 540 -24.27 2.39 11.56
CA ALA A 540 -25.28 3.35 11.06
C ALA A 540 -26.70 2.72 10.98
N LEU A 541 -26.78 1.42 10.73
CA LEU A 541 -28.04 0.67 10.70
C LEU A 541 -28.66 0.44 12.09
N SER A 542 -27.90 0.54 13.20
CA SER A 542 -28.42 0.30 14.54
C SER A 542 -29.52 1.26 14.97
N GLY A 543 -29.63 2.42 14.34
CA GLY A 543 -30.73 3.37 14.53
C GLY A 543 -30.59 4.32 15.72
N GLU A 544 -29.60 4.14 16.56
CA GLU A 544 -29.26 5.08 17.62
C GLU A 544 -28.96 6.46 17.04
N ARG A 545 -29.28 7.52 17.78
CA ARG A 545 -29.04 8.89 17.31
C ARG A 545 -27.56 9.14 16.96
N THR A 546 -26.65 8.62 17.78
CA THR A 546 -25.20 8.69 17.53
C THR A 546 -24.81 7.94 16.26
N ALA A 547 -25.40 6.77 16.02
CA ALA A 547 -25.15 5.97 14.84
C ALA A 547 -25.62 6.66 13.54
N ARG A 548 -26.77 7.35 13.59
CA ARG A 548 -27.26 8.15 12.45
C ARG A 548 -26.32 9.31 12.12
N ILE A 549 -25.82 10.01 13.16
CA ILE A 549 -24.84 11.09 12.99
C ILE A 549 -23.54 10.55 12.39
N VAL A 550 -23.03 9.45 12.93
CA VAL A 550 -21.82 8.81 12.39
C VAL A 550 -22.00 8.38 10.94
N GLY A 551 -23.16 7.77 10.62
CA GLY A 551 -23.47 7.36 9.24
C GLY A 551 -23.52 8.53 8.26
N ALA A 552 -24.17 9.64 8.64
CA ALA A 552 -24.25 10.84 7.82
C ALA A 552 -22.87 11.49 7.61
N LEU A 553 -22.08 11.64 8.70
CA LEU A 553 -20.73 12.20 8.61
C LEU A 553 -19.78 11.30 7.80
N ALA A 554 -19.92 9.97 7.91
CA ALA A 554 -19.14 9.02 7.13
C ALA A 554 -19.44 9.11 5.64
N LEU A 555 -20.71 9.29 5.25
CA LEU A 555 -21.06 9.54 3.85
C LEU A 555 -20.41 10.82 3.31
N VAL A 556 -20.48 11.92 4.09
CA VAL A 556 -19.82 13.19 3.72
C VAL A 556 -18.29 13.02 3.65
N GLY A 557 -17.68 12.28 4.57
CA GLY A 557 -16.24 11.96 4.52
C GLY A 557 -15.87 11.15 3.29
N GLY A 558 -16.71 10.18 2.90
CA GLY A 558 -16.52 9.41 1.67
C GLY A 558 -16.64 10.27 0.41
N MET A 559 -17.67 11.08 0.33
CA MET A 559 -17.85 12.06 -0.76
C MET A 559 -16.59 12.93 -0.90
N PHE A 560 -16.08 13.46 0.21
CA PHE A 560 -14.94 14.35 0.21
C PHE A 560 -13.67 13.66 -0.33
N THR A 561 -13.36 12.45 0.17
CA THR A 561 -12.17 11.72 -0.30
C THR A 561 -12.32 11.27 -1.76
N GLU A 562 -13.51 10.90 -2.20
CA GLU A 562 -13.76 10.54 -3.60
C GLU A 562 -13.62 11.73 -4.53
N LEU A 563 -14.15 12.90 -4.15
CA LEU A 563 -13.94 14.15 -4.90
C LEU A 563 -12.47 14.54 -4.98
N LEU A 564 -11.71 14.33 -3.92
CA LEU A 564 -10.27 14.56 -3.90
C LEU A 564 -9.52 13.62 -4.86
N VAL A 565 -9.86 12.33 -4.85
CA VAL A 565 -9.29 11.36 -5.80
C VAL A 565 -9.65 11.74 -7.24
N LEU A 566 -10.92 12.10 -7.50
CA LEU A 566 -11.38 12.54 -8.82
C LEU A 566 -10.72 13.85 -9.27
N HIS A 567 -10.38 14.74 -8.33
CA HIS A 567 -9.62 15.97 -8.65
C HIS A 567 -8.22 15.62 -9.20
N ASN A 568 -7.55 14.63 -8.60
CA ASN A 568 -6.23 14.16 -9.01
C ASN A 568 -6.27 13.23 -10.25
N LEU A 569 -7.46 12.94 -10.80
CA LEU A 569 -7.66 12.11 -11.99
C LEU A 569 -8.41 12.92 -13.06
N PRO A 570 -7.77 13.90 -13.70
CA PRO A 570 -8.43 14.78 -14.67
C PRO A 570 -8.98 13.99 -15.87
N GLY A 571 -10.14 14.39 -16.34
CA GLY A 571 -10.81 13.75 -17.49
C GLY A 571 -11.62 12.50 -17.15
N GLN A 572 -11.54 11.97 -15.92
CA GLN A 572 -12.31 10.78 -15.50
C GLN A 572 -13.54 11.18 -14.67
N PHE A 573 -14.67 10.51 -14.95
CA PHE A 573 -15.90 10.62 -14.15
C PHE A 573 -16.40 12.06 -13.88
N GLY A 574 -16.19 13.02 -14.79
CA GLY A 574 -16.66 14.40 -14.61
C GLY A 574 -18.15 14.53 -14.28
N TRP A 575 -18.97 13.66 -14.92
CA TRP A 575 -20.42 13.56 -14.69
C TRP A 575 -20.78 13.06 -13.28
N LEU A 576 -19.91 12.29 -12.62
CA LEU A 576 -20.17 11.70 -11.31
C LEU A 576 -20.04 12.74 -10.17
N ARG A 577 -19.20 13.77 -10.33
CA ARG A 577 -18.95 14.78 -9.26
C ARG A 577 -20.22 15.45 -8.74
N PRO A 578 -21.11 16.01 -9.58
CA PRO A 578 -22.36 16.61 -9.08
C PRO A 578 -23.29 15.58 -8.42
N LEU A 579 -23.35 14.34 -8.95
CA LEU A 579 -24.15 13.29 -8.35
C LEU A 579 -23.63 12.87 -6.98
N LEU A 580 -22.31 12.78 -6.79
CA LEU A 580 -21.69 12.52 -5.50
C LEU A 580 -22.06 13.60 -4.49
N ILE A 581 -21.94 14.88 -4.86
CA ILE A 581 -22.25 15.99 -3.96
C ILE A 581 -23.73 15.95 -3.57
N VAL A 582 -24.62 16.00 -4.55
CA VAL A 582 -26.07 16.09 -4.30
C VAL A 582 -26.60 14.81 -3.65
N GLY A 583 -26.25 13.64 -4.21
CA GLY A 583 -26.75 12.35 -3.72
C GLY A 583 -26.28 12.01 -2.32
N THR A 584 -25.00 12.25 -1.99
CA THR A 584 -24.49 11.97 -0.63
C THR A 584 -24.98 12.98 0.40
N LEU A 585 -25.11 14.26 0.08
CA LEU A 585 -25.69 15.27 0.99
C LEU A 585 -27.15 14.98 1.29
N ILE A 586 -27.96 14.69 0.27
CA ILE A 586 -29.36 14.26 0.46
C ILE A 586 -29.39 12.97 1.29
N GLY A 587 -28.55 11.97 0.93
CA GLY A 587 -28.43 10.72 1.68
C GLY A 587 -28.08 10.94 3.15
N ALA A 588 -27.13 11.81 3.44
CA ALA A 588 -26.73 12.17 4.80
C ALA A 588 -27.87 12.83 5.58
N LEU A 589 -28.58 13.80 4.99
CA LEU A 589 -29.74 14.46 5.60
C LEU A 589 -30.88 13.47 5.89
N VAL A 590 -31.19 12.59 4.94
CA VAL A 590 -32.22 11.56 5.13
C VAL A 590 -31.82 10.55 6.20
N VAL A 591 -30.55 10.11 6.25
CA VAL A 591 -30.05 9.22 7.31
C VAL A 591 -30.19 9.87 8.70
N LEU A 592 -29.93 11.17 8.81
CA LEU A 592 -30.14 11.92 10.07
C LEU A 592 -31.62 11.98 10.47
N ALA A 593 -32.52 12.24 9.52
CA ALA A 593 -33.95 12.47 9.77
C ALA A 593 -34.75 11.15 9.88
N ALA A 594 -34.38 10.11 9.11
CA ALA A 594 -35.16 8.89 9.01
C ALA A 594 -35.19 8.08 10.30
N THR A 595 -36.36 7.92 10.87
CA THR A 595 -36.62 7.03 12.02
C THR A 595 -36.89 5.61 11.57
N ALA A 596 -37.53 5.43 10.40
CA ALA A 596 -37.86 4.11 9.87
C ALA A 596 -36.60 3.33 9.40
N PRO A 597 -36.32 2.12 9.94
CA PRO A 597 -35.10 1.39 9.65
C PRO A 597 -34.98 0.96 8.18
N ARG A 598 -36.09 0.67 7.50
CA ARG A 598 -36.09 0.31 6.07
C ARG A 598 -35.69 1.47 5.18
N VAL A 599 -36.19 2.68 5.45
CA VAL A 599 -35.86 3.91 4.71
C VAL A 599 -34.36 4.21 4.89
N ARG A 600 -33.86 4.15 6.12
CA ARG A 600 -32.45 4.37 6.42
C ARG A 600 -31.55 3.36 5.72
N ALA A 601 -31.93 2.08 5.73
CA ALA A 601 -31.17 1.02 5.05
C ALA A 601 -31.13 1.24 3.53
N ALA A 602 -32.27 1.60 2.92
CA ALA A 602 -32.34 1.88 1.49
C ALA A 602 -31.49 3.09 1.07
N ILE A 603 -31.54 4.17 1.86
CA ILE A 603 -30.71 5.36 1.60
C ILE A 603 -29.22 5.12 1.79
N LEU A 604 -28.83 4.40 2.86
CA LEU A 604 -27.43 3.98 3.07
C LEU A 604 -26.94 3.11 1.92
N ALA A 605 -27.76 2.17 1.44
CA ALA A 605 -27.44 1.33 0.29
C ALA A 605 -27.29 2.15 -0.99
N ALA A 606 -28.22 3.11 -1.27
CA ALA A 606 -28.16 3.99 -2.42
C ALA A 606 -26.92 4.91 -2.39
N ALA A 607 -26.61 5.51 -1.23
CA ALA A 607 -25.43 6.34 -1.07
C ALA A 607 -24.14 5.54 -1.20
N MET A 608 -24.09 4.32 -0.63
CA MET A 608 -22.94 3.43 -0.79
C MET A 608 -22.77 2.96 -2.23
N PHE A 609 -23.87 2.66 -2.94
CA PHE A 609 -23.84 2.36 -4.36
C PHE A 609 -23.24 3.51 -5.16
N LEU A 610 -23.66 4.74 -4.88
CA LEU A 610 -23.13 5.94 -5.55
C LEU A 610 -21.61 6.10 -5.30
N LEU A 611 -21.16 5.94 -4.04
CA LEU A 611 -19.75 5.99 -3.68
C LEU A 611 -18.93 4.82 -4.25
N LEU A 612 -19.55 3.71 -4.61
CA LEU A 612 -18.86 2.57 -5.22
C LEU A 612 -18.80 2.63 -6.74
N LEU A 613 -19.45 3.59 -7.42
CA LEU A 613 -19.48 3.63 -8.89
C LEU A 613 -18.09 3.79 -9.51
N ALA A 614 -17.28 4.72 -9.01
CA ALA A 614 -15.93 4.94 -9.54
C ALA A 614 -14.99 3.77 -9.23
N PRO A 615 -14.82 3.32 -7.97
CA PRO A 615 -13.94 2.19 -7.70
C PRO A 615 -14.41 0.89 -8.36
N ALA A 616 -15.71 0.62 -8.43
CA ALA A 616 -16.24 -0.55 -9.14
C ALA A 616 -15.97 -0.49 -10.64
N SER A 617 -16.13 0.69 -11.27
CA SER A 617 -15.77 0.88 -12.66
C SER A 617 -14.31 0.59 -12.92
N TRP A 618 -13.41 1.05 -12.07
CA TRP A 618 -11.99 0.76 -12.17
C TRP A 618 -11.67 -0.73 -11.94
N ALA A 619 -12.33 -1.36 -10.98
CA ALA A 619 -12.21 -2.79 -10.74
C ALA A 619 -12.60 -3.62 -11.98
N VAL A 620 -13.69 -3.24 -12.66
CA VAL A 620 -14.12 -3.88 -13.91
C VAL A 620 -13.17 -3.56 -15.07
N GLN A 621 -12.73 -2.30 -15.20
CA GLN A 621 -11.77 -1.92 -16.26
C GLN A 621 -10.44 -2.66 -16.15
N THR A 622 -10.02 -3.07 -14.95
CA THR A 622 -8.84 -3.91 -14.73
C THR A 622 -8.92 -5.25 -15.49
N LEU A 623 -10.12 -5.74 -15.80
CA LEU A 623 -10.32 -6.99 -16.54
C LEU A 623 -10.08 -6.84 -18.06
N GLY A 624 -10.10 -5.62 -18.58
CA GLY A 624 -10.00 -5.33 -20.00
C GLY A 624 -8.58 -5.28 -20.57
N HIS A 625 -7.55 -5.44 -19.73
CA HIS A 625 -6.14 -5.42 -20.15
C HIS A 625 -5.27 -6.30 -19.25
N ALA A 626 -4.07 -6.62 -19.72
CA ALA A 626 -3.09 -7.35 -18.91
C ALA A 626 -2.58 -6.46 -17.76
N THR A 627 -2.59 -7.00 -16.53
CA THR A 627 -1.92 -6.42 -15.37
C THR A 627 -0.48 -6.95 -15.26
N SER A 628 0.21 -7.03 -16.40
CA SER A 628 1.59 -7.56 -16.49
C SER A 628 2.64 -6.50 -16.10
N GLY A 629 3.84 -6.97 -15.79
CA GLY A 629 4.98 -6.11 -15.48
C GLY A 629 5.27 -5.96 -13.99
N THR A 630 6.21 -5.07 -13.68
CA THR A 630 6.75 -4.91 -12.31
C THR A 630 5.80 -4.12 -11.39
N PHE A 631 4.94 -3.27 -11.96
CA PHE A 631 4.11 -2.31 -11.22
C PHE A 631 2.63 -2.44 -11.58
N PRO A 632 1.96 -3.53 -11.16
CA PRO A 632 0.54 -3.71 -11.43
C PRO A 632 -0.30 -2.60 -10.79
N ALA A 633 -1.27 -2.12 -11.54
CA ALA A 633 -2.25 -1.14 -11.10
C ALA A 633 -3.65 -1.55 -11.57
N GLY A 634 -4.66 -1.24 -10.75
CA GLY A 634 -6.06 -1.40 -11.13
C GLY A 634 -6.60 -0.17 -11.84
N GLY A 635 -7.65 -0.35 -12.64
CA GLY A 635 -8.30 0.72 -13.38
C GLY A 635 -8.09 0.63 -14.90
N PRO A 636 -8.18 1.74 -15.64
CA PRO A 636 -8.02 1.74 -17.09
C PRO A 636 -6.59 1.46 -17.53
N ALA A 637 -6.42 0.95 -18.75
CA ALA A 637 -5.11 0.62 -19.33
C ALA A 637 -4.13 1.80 -19.35
N SER A 638 -4.62 3.03 -19.46
CA SER A 638 -3.80 4.24 -19.42
C SER A 638 -3.09 4.45 -18.08
N VAL A 639 -3.64 3.94 -16.97
CA VAL A 639 -3.02 3.96 -15.65
C VAL A 639 -2.03 2.80 -15.48
N ALA A 640 -2.35 1.63 -16.05
CA ALA A 640 -1.50 0.45 -15.98
C ALA A 640 -0.23 0.57 -16.85
N MET A 641 -0.29 1.29 -17.97
CA MET A 641 0.85 1.53 -18.89
C MET A 641 1.69 2.75 -18.52
N GLY A 642 1.15 3.64 -17.66
CA GLY A 642 1.86 4.79 -17.16
C GLY A 642 2.80 4.40 -16.02
N GLY A 643 4.07 4.15 -16.30
CA GLY A 643 5.10 4.32 -15.29
C GLY A 643 4.99 5.76 -14.72
N PRO A 644 5.56 6.05 -13.54
CA PRO A 644 5.42 7.35 -12.87
C PRO A 644 6.00 8.45 -13.74
N GLY A 645 5.16 9.18 -14.46
CA GLY A 645 5.50 10.24 -15.40
C GLY A 645 4.62 10.32 -16.65
N GLY A 646 3.81 9.29 -16.93
CA GLY A 646 2.90 9.29 -18.07
C GLY A 646 1.57 10.00 -17.76
N GLY A 647 1.53 11.32 -17.76
CA GLY A 647 0.30 12.05 -18.00
C GLY A 647 -0.19 11.79 -19.44
N PRO A 648 -1.52 11.91 -19.76
CA PRO A 648 -2.04 11.74 -21.10
C PRO A 648 -1.49 12.88 -22.00
N GLY A 649 -0.35 12.65 -22.65
CA GLY A 649 0.26 13.63 -23.55
C GLY A 649 1.76 13.52 -23.81
N GLY A 650 2.49 12.58 -23.25
CA GLY A 650 3.95 12.60 -23.27
C GLY A 650 4.66 11.46 -23.99
N PHE A 651 4.30 11.06 -25.21
CA PHE A 651 5.22 10.49 -26.20
C PHE A 651 4.73 10.85 -27.59
N GLY A 652 4.73 12.11 -27.92
CA GLY A 652 4.76 12.60 -29.28
C GLY A 652 6.18 12.50 -29.81
N ALA A 653 6.38 11.81 -30.91
CA ALA A 653 7.64 11.75 -31.63
C ALA A 653 8.14 13.15 -31.99
N GLY A 654 9.04 13.70 -31.20
CA GLY A 654 9.81 14.92 -31.51
C GLY A 654 11.09 14.55 -32.21
N ARG A 655 11.09 14.56 -33.53
CA ARG A 655 12.35 14.74 -34.31
C ARG A 655 12.96 16.08 -33.93
N GLY A 656 14.18 16.11 -33.49
CA GLY A 656 14.91 17.39 -33.29
C GLY A 656 16.31 17.22 -32.75
N GLY A 657 17.29 17.19 -33.64
CA GLY A 657 18.51 17.95 -33.59
C GLY A 657 19.51 17.71 -32.44
N PHE A 658 20.54 17.00 -32.72
CA PHE A 658 21.82 17.02 -31.97
C PHE A 658 22.43 18.39 -32.01
N GLY A 659 22.68 19.02 -30.86
CA GLY A 659 23.54 20.18 -30.69
C GLY A 659 24.70 19.83 -29.76
N GLY A 660 25.92 20.07 -30.20
CA GLY A 660 27.17 19.72 -29.54
C GLY A 660 27.50 20.49 -28.27
N PRO A 661 28.65 20.24 -27.65
CA PRO A 661 28.97 20.61 -26.28
C PRO A 661 29.35 22.10 -26.12
N PRO A 662 29.11 22.72 -24.94
CA PRO A 662 29.47 24.10 -24.67
C PRO A 662 30.92 24.26 -24.20
N GLY A 663 31.64 25.06 -24.91
CA GLY A 663 32.94 25.61 -24.50
C GLY A 663 32.74 26.94 -23.76
N ALA A 664 33.73 27.25 -22.96
CA ALA A 664 33.85 28.24 -21.92
C ALA A 664 33.60 29.71 -22.24
N SER A 665 33.10 30.44 -21.23
CA SER A 665 33.45 31.78 -20.73
C SER A 665 33.54 33.02 -21.66
N SER A 666 32.73 34.05 -21.39
CA SER A 666 33.14 35.32 -20.77
C SER A 666 32.08 36.41 -20.92
N SER A 667 31.94 37.15 -19.86
CA SER A 667 31.43 38.49 -19.60
C SER A 667 31.20 39.46 -20.75
N GLN A 668 30.09 40.19 -20.82
CA GLN A 668 29.91 41.63 -20.55
C GLN A 668 28.64 42.23 -21.20
N ARG A 669 27.92 42.95 -20.40
CA ARG A 669 27.16 44.22 -20.57
C ARG A 669 26.63 44.67 -21.94
N GLY A 670 25.36 45.11 -21.91
CA GLY A 670 24.95 46.36 -22.59
C GLY A 670 23.75 46.23 -23.50
N GLY A 671 22.59 46.64 -23.14
CA GLY A 671 21.75 47.75 -23.49
C GLY A 671 21.11 47.78 -24.90
N PHE A 672 19.84 48.18 -24.86
CA PHE A 672 19.03 48.89 -25.87
C PHE A 672 18.14 48.10 -26.83
N ALA A 673 16.87 48.46 -26.78
CA ALA A 673 15.76 48.18 -27.65
C ALA A 673 15.65 49.18 -28.81
N PRO A 674 14.54 49.20 -29.59
CA PRO A 674 14.30 48.56 -30.90
C PRO A 674 14.32 49.59 -32.05
N PRO A 675 13.95 49.31 -33.28
CA PRO A 675 12.58 49.52 -33.75
C PRO A 675 12.09 48.66 -34.95
N SER A 676 10.76 48.59 -35.02
CA SER A 676 9.80 48.54 -36.13
C SER A 676 10.25 48.55 -37.60
N GLY A 677 9.51 47.79 -38.43
CA GLY A 677 9.42 48.01 -39.87
C GLY A 677 8.73 46.94 -40.68
N THR A 678 7.45 47.06 -40.91
CA THR A 678 6.61 46.97 -42.13
C THR A 678 7.06 46.12 -43.30
N GLY A 679 6.09 45.35 -43.88
CA GLY A 679 5.94 45.16 -45.32
C GLY A 679 5.57 43.76 -45.76
N SER A 680 4.30 43.50 -45.93
CA SER A 680 3.48 43.29 -47.12
C SER A 680 3.61 41.99 -47.91
N GLN A 681 2.46 41.30 -47.97
CA GLN A 681 1.75 40.71 -49.13
C GLN A 681 2.35 39.53 -49.90
N GLY A 682 1.48 38.55 -50.10
CA GLY A 682 1.55 37.62 -51.22
C GLY A 682 0.81 36.34 -50.93
N GLY A 683 -0.51 36.27 -51.21
CA GLY A 683 -1.31 35.06 -51.23
C GLY A 683 -1.06 34.20 -52.45
N PHE A 684 -1.49 32.96 -52.38
CA PHE A 684 -2.17 32.26 -53.44
C PHE A 684 -2.76 30.93 -52.90
N ALA A 685 -3.99 30.67 -53.31
CA ALA A 685 -4.78 29.52 -52.96
C ALA A 685 -4.66 28.41 -54.02
N PRO A 686 -5.40 27.28 -53.87
CA PRO A 686 -5.02 25.92 -54.22
C PRO A 686 -5.46 25.45 -55.63
N PRO A 687 -5.25 24.24 -56.01
CA PRO A 687 -6.30 23.51 -56.75
C PRO A 687 -6.58 22.10 -56.22
N SER A 688 -7.84 21.84 -56.30
CA SER A 688 -8.66 20.68 -56.22
C SER A 688 -8.40 19.61 -57.29
N GLY A 689 -8.86 18.39 -57.02
CA GLY A 689 -9.17 17.37 -57.96
C GLY A 689 -8.72 15.98 -57.51
N SER A 690 -9.39 14.93 -57.53
CA SER A 690 -10.73 14.40 -57.79
C SER A 690 -10.66 12.91 -57.59
N ALA A 691 -11.80 12.36 -57.26
CA ALA A 691 -12.16 10.99 -56.99
C ALA A 691 -11.77 9.95 -58.05
N SER A 692 -11.62 8.68 -57.57
CA SER A 692 -12.33 7.58 -58.26
C SER A 692 -12.48 6.34 -57.38
N GLN A 693 -13.66 5.78 -57.49
CA GLN A 693 -14.26 4.57 -56.93
C GLN A 693 -13.71 3.27 -57.57
N GLY A 694 -13.92 2.20 -56.85
CA GLY A 694 -13.96 0.82 -57.37
C GLY A 694 -13.62 -0.13 -56.23
N GLY A 695 -14.41 -1.02 -55.73
CA GLY A 695 -15.48 -1.85 -56.27
C GLY A 695 -15.12 -3.33 -55.98
N PHE A 696 -15.80 -3.90 -55.03
CA PHE A 696 -16.18 -5.31 -54.74
C PHE A 696 -15.58 -6.47 -55.53
N ALA A 697 -15.16 -7.58 -54.85
CA ALA A 697 -15.86 -8.85 -54.67
C ALA A 697 -14.97 -9.97 -54.11
N PRO A 698 -15.51 -10.98 -53.41
CA PRO A 698 -14.74 -12.04 -52.75
C PRO A 698 -14.56 -13.25 -53.68
N PRO A 699 -13.65 -14.17 -53.37
CA PRO A 699 -13.76 -15.55 -53.79
C PRO A 699 -13.88 -16.54 -52.66
N THR A 700 -14.84 -17.40 -52.79
CA THR A 700 -15.04 -18.68 -52.14
C THR A 700 -13.96 -19.72 -52.53
N GLY A 701 -13.60 -20.59 -51.58
CA GLY A 701 -12.95 -21.82 -51.94
C GLY A 701 -12.20 -22.56 -50.82
N SER A 702 -12.89 -23.48 -50.16
CA SER A 702 -12.53 -24.84 -49.68
C SER A 702 -11.11 -25.18 -49.19
N GLY A 703 -11.00 -25.48 -47.91
CA GLY A 703 -10.55 -26.77 -47.38
C GLY A 703 -9.10 -27.18 -47.44
N SER A 704 -8.43 -27.19 -46.25
CA SER A 704 -7.75 -28.38 -45.76
C SER A 704 -7.27 -28.17 -44.31
N GLN A 705 -7.37 -29.20 -43.49
CA GLN A 705 -6.95 -29.31 -42.11
C GLN A 705 -5.42 -29.18 -42.00
N GLY A 706 -4.97 -28.32 -41.11
CA GLY A 706 -3.58 -28.23 -40.72
C GLY A 706 -3.49 -27.64 -39.28
N GLY A 707 -2.81 -28.36 -38.42
CA GLY A 707 -2.72 -28.13 -36.98
C GLY A 707 -2.39 -26.70 -36.59
N VAL A 708 -3.10 -26.23 -35.64
CA VAL A 708 -2.95 -24.89 -35.05
C VAL A 708 -1.70 -24.91 -34.16
N ALA A 709 -0.63 -24.32 -34.65
CA ALA A 709 0.45 -23.85 -33.78
C ALA A 709 -0.06 -22.63 -32.99
N PRO A 710 0.29 -22.47 -31.69
CA PRO A 710 -0.15 -21.31 -30.94
C PRO A 710 0.48 -20.02 -31.51
N PRO A 711 -0.24 -18.89 -31.50
CA PRO A 711 0.27 -17.64 -32.00
C PRO A 711 1.47 -17.19 -31.20
N THR A 712 2.62 -17.05 -31.82
CA THR A 712 3.77 -16.32 -31.30
C THR A 712 3.34 -14.86 -31.16
N GLY A 713 3.04 -14.44 -29.94
CA GLY A 713 2.68 -13.06 -29.60
C GLY A 713 3.82 -12.12 -29.94
N ALA A 714 3.52 -11.18 -30.80
CA ALA A 714 4.39 -10.09 -31.18
C ALA A 714 4.72 -9.17 -30.00
N GLY A 715 6.03 -8.84 -29.87
CA GLY A 715 6.48 -7.57 -29.31
C GLY A 715 6.27 -7.35 -27.81
N GLY A 716 7.08 -8.03 -26.97
CA GLY A 716 7.37 -7.52 -25.64
C GLY A 716 8.21 -6.25 -25.73
N GLY A 717 7.61 -5.09 -25.48
CA GLY A 717 8.33 -3.85 -25.30
C GLY A 717 9.27 -3.98 -24.10
N GLY A 718 10.58 -3.91 -24.33
CA GLY A 718 11.59 -3.88 -23.30
C GLY A 718 11.29 -2.74 -22.31
N GLY A 719 11.01 -3.08 -21.04
CA GLY A 719 10.93 -2.09 -19.98
C GLY A 719 12.32 -1.45 -19.76
N PRO A 720 12.40 -0.32 -19.04
CA PRO A 720 13.64 0.45 -18.88
C PRO A 720 14.80 -0.31 -18.21
N PHE A 721 14.65 -1.60 -17.92
CA PHE A 721 15.63 -2.46 -17.25
C PHE A 721 15.96 -3.77 -17.99
N GLY A 722 15.52 -3.94 -19.25
CA GLY A 722 15.68 -5.21 -19.99
C GLY A 722 16.55 -5.10 -21.22
N SER A 723 17.59 -5.96 -21.31
CA SER A 723 18.23 -6.32 -22.59
C SER A 723 17.26 -7.15 -23.42
N ASP A 724 17.21 -6.93 -24.73
CA ASP A 724 16.36 -7.68 -25.65
C ASP A 724 16.60 -9.19 -25.56
N GLY A 725 15.57 -9.97 -25.22
CA GLY A 725 15.67 -11.43 -25.04
C GLY A 725 16.17 -12.19 -26.29
N SER A 726 16.14 -11.56 -27.47
CA SER A 726 16.69 -12.10 -28.71
C SER A 726 18.22 -12.19 -28.70
N SER A 727 18.92 -11.28 -28.04
CA SER A 727 20.37 -11.24 -27.95
C SER A 727 20.92 -12.36 -27.04
N LEU A 728 20.27 -12.63 -25.92
CA LEU A 728 20.65 -13.73 -25.02
C LEU A 728 20.46 -15.11 -25.68
N THR A 729 19.48 -15.29 -26.58
CA THR A 729 19.25 -16.53 -27.28
C THR A 729 20.42 -16.88 -28.22
N ALA A 730 20.99 -15.90 -28.93
CA ALA A 730 22.16 -16.11 -29.81
C ALA A 730 23.41 -16.46 -28.99
N ILE A 731 23.64 -15.72 -27.86
CA ILE A 731 24.73 -16.00 -26.93
C ILE A 731 24.60 -17.40 -26.32
N ALA A 732 23.40 -17.83 -25.97
CA ALA A 732 23.15 -19.16 -25.43
C ALA A 732 23.50 -20.28 -26.38
N LYS A 733 23.19 -20.14 -27.68
CA LYS A 733 23.59 -21.11 -28.71
C LYS A 733 25.11 -21.22 -28.79
N TYR A 734 25.82 -20.10 -28.77
CA TYR A 734 27.28 -20.09 -28.76
C TYR A 734 27.83 -20.78 -27.48
N VAL A 735 27.32 -20.45 -26.33
CA VAL A 735 27.72 -21.04 -25.04
C VAL A 735 27.50 -22.57 -25.05
N GLN A 736 26.36 -23.04 -25.53
CA GLN A 736 26.08 -24.48 -25.66
C GLN A 736 27.06 -25.18 -26.58
N ALA A 737 27.41 -24.57 -27.73
CA ALA A 737 28.38 -25.12 -28.67
C ALA A 737 29.83 -25.17 -28.12
N HIS A 738 30.14 -24.37 -27.09
CA HIS A 738 31.47 -24.27 -26.49
C HIS A 738 31.55 -24.86 -25.07
N GLY A 739 30.79 -25.91 -24.77
CA GLY A 739 30.84 -26.67 -23.54
C GLY A 739 29.82 -26.25 -22.48
N GLY A 740 28.89 -25.33 -22.80
CA GLY A 740 27.82 -24.97 -21.90
C GLY A 740 28.30 -24.15 -20.67
N GLY A 741 27.54 -24.23 -19.59
CA GLY A 741 27.83 -23.51 -18.32
C GLY A 741 26.82 -22.39 -18.06
N THR A 742 26.94 -21.77 -16.87
CA THR A 742 26.07 -20.66 -16.46
C THR A 742 26.60 -19.34 -17.02
N ILE A 743 25.70 -18.50 -17.50
CA ILE A 743 25.99 -17.14 -17.96
C ILE A 743 25.66 -16.17 -16.81
N GLY A 744 26.66 -15.45 -16.29
CA GLY A 744 26.44 -14.31 -15.41
C GLY A 744 26.06 -13.06 -16.21
N VAL A 745 25.05 -12.35 -15.77
CA VAL A 745 24.61 -11.07 -16.34
C VAL A 745 24.50 -10.03 -15.22
N SER A 746 24.36 -8.75 -15.54
CA SER A 746 24.24 -7.69 -14.54
C SER A 746 22.95 -7.81 -13.71
N SER A 747 21.79 -7.98 -14.35
CA SER A 747 20.50 -7.91 -13.67
C SER A 747 19.69 -9.22 -13.73
N GLN A 748 18.98 -9.51 -12.64
CA GLN A 748 18.04 -10.64 -12.59
C GLN A 748 16.84 -10.41 -13.50
N GLN A 749 16.35 -9.17 -13.60
CA GLN A 749 15.24 -8.86 -14.50
C GLN A 749 15.61 -9.09 -15.97
N GLY A 750 16.85 -8.76 -16.37
CA GLY A 750 17.35 -9.05 -17.72
C GLY A 750 17.48 -10.54 -18.02
N ALA A 751 17.72 -11.38 -17.00
CA ALA A 751 17.78 -12.83 -17.12
C ALA A 751 16.39 -13.51 -17.23
N ALA A 752 15.33 -12.86 -16.73
CA ALA A 752 14.05 -13.48 -16.45
C ALA A 752 13.39 -14.12 -17.69
N SER A 753 13.31 -13.40 -18.80
CA SER A 753 12.68 -13.89 -20.04
C SER A 753 13.36 -15.14 -20.60
N SER A 754 14.70 -15.20 -20.55
CA SER A 754 15.48 -16.36 -20.99
C SER A 754 15.28 -17.58 -20.07
N ILE A 755 15.20 -17.37 -18.76
CA ILE A 755 14.86 -18.41 -17.81
C ILE A 755 13.45 -18.92 -18.09
N ILE A 756 12.45 -18.03 -18.25
CA ILE A 756 11.05 -18.40 -18.53
C ILE A 756 10.93 -19.18 -19.85
N ALA A 757 11.60 -18.74 -20.91
CA ALA A 757 11.43 -19.34 -22.23
C ALA A 757 12.04 -20.75 -22.34
N SER A 758 13.23 -20.95 -21.78
CA SER A 758 14.01 -22.18 -22.02
C SER A 758 14.55 -22.88 -20.76
N GLY A 759 14.45 -22.25 -19.57
CA GLY A 759 15.14 -22.74 -18.36
C GLY A 759 16.65 -22.53 -18.43
N MET A 760 17.09 -21.55 -19.22
CA MET A 760 18.50 -21.24 -19.41
C MET A 760 19.20 -20.94 -18.08
N LYS A 761 20.42 -21.44 -17.92
CA LYS A 761 21.27 -21.17 -16.75
C LYS A 761 21.86 -19.76 -16.87
N VAL A 762 21.10 -18.76 -16.44
CA VAL A 762 21.50 -17.35 -16.41
C VAL A 762 21.33 -16.81 -15.00
N ALA A 763 22.40 -16.24 -14.43
CA ALA A 763 22.41 -15.66 -13.07
C ALA A 763 22.63 -14.15 -13.12
N GLY A 764 21.72 -13.36 -12.57
CA GLY A 764 21.81 -11.90 -12.45
C GLY A 764 22.60 -11.48 -11.21
N LEU A 765 23.87 -11.13 -11.37
CA LEU A 765 24.83 -10.96 -10.28
C LEU A 765 24.69 -9.63 -9.51
N GLY A 766 24.06 -8.62 -10.10
CA GLY A 766 23.85 -7.31 -9.46
C GLY A 766 22.50 -7.15 -8.75
N GLY A 767 21.70 -8.21 -8.64
CA GLY A 767 20.36 -8.17 -8.07
C GLY A 767 19.28 -7.81 -9.07
N PHE A 768 18.11 -7.37 -8.60
CA PHE A 768 16.91 -7.14 -9.42
C PHE A 768 17.18 -6.29 -10.67
N SER A 769 17.68 -5.06 -10.49
CA SER A 769 17.99 -4.16 -11.61
C SER A 769 19.48 -4.14 -12.01
N GLY A 770 20.31 -4.94 -11.34
CA GLY A 770 21.76 -4.94 -11.51
C GLY A 770 22.53 -4.03 -10.55
N ARG A 771 21.85 -3.40 -9.60
CA ARG A 771 22.38 -2.34 -8.73
C ARG A 771 22.16 -2.58 -7.23
N GLU A 772 21.42 -3.61 -6.85
CA GLU A 772 21.03 -3.90 -5.47
C GLU A 772 21.98 -4.84 -4.75
N SER A 773 22.72 -5.67 -5.49
CA SER A 773 23.66 -6.65 -4.93
C SER A 773 25.08 -6.29 -5.31
N GLU A 774 25.98 -6.25 -4.32
CA GLU A 774 27.42 -6.09 -4.54
C GLU A 774 28.12 -7.44 -4.33
N VAL A 775 27.97 -8.33 -5.31
CA VAL A 775 28.66 -9.63 -5.26
C VAL A 775 30.17 -9.42 -5.34
N SER A 776 30.93 -10.01 -4.40
CA SER A 776 32.37 -9.80 -4.34
C SER A 776 33.12 -10.55 -5.46
N VAL A 777 34.20 -9.94 -5.96
CA VAL A 777 35.10 -10.58 -6.97
C VAL A 777 35.66 -11.89 -6.42
N LYS A 778 35.96 -11.98 -5.11
CA LYS A 778 36.40 -13.21 -4.42
C LYS A 778 35.36 -14.33 -4.54
N TRP A 779 34.07 -14.02 -4.37
CA TRP A 779 33.01 -15.02 -4.55
C TRP A 779 32.94 -15.47 -6.01
N LEU A 780 33.00 -14.54 -6.98
CA LEU A 780 33.01 -14.90 -8.39
C LEU A 780 34.20 -15.81 -8.73
N ALA A 781 35.40 -15.49 -8.26
CA ALA A 781 36.60 -16.33 -8.44
C ALA A 781 36.39 -17.76 -7.91
N ALA A 782 35.72 -17.90 -6.75
CA ALA A 782 35.37 -19.22 -6.19
C ALA A 782 34.36 -19.96 -7.08
N GLN A 783 33.32 -19.29 -7.61
CA GLN A 783 32.32 -19.90 -8.51
C GLN A 783 32.93 -20.30 -9.85
N VAL A 784 33.85 -19.51 -10.39
CA VAL A 784 34.60 -19.84 -11.61
C VAL A 784 35.51 -21.04 -11.36
N ARG A 785 36.22 -21.11 -10.22
CA ARG A 785 37.10 -22.26 -9.87
C ARG A 785 36.27 -23.54 -9.69
N ALA A 786 35.07 -23.44 -9.12
CA ALA A 786 34.16 -24.57 -8.98
C ALA A 786 33.47 -24.99 -10.30
N GLY A 787 33.62 -24.20 -11.37
CA GLY A 787 32.96 -24.46 -12.67
C GLY A 787 31.47 -24.13 -12.69
N HIS A 788 30.95 -23.44 -11.66
CA HIS A 788 29.53 -23.04 -11.57
C HIS A 788 29.23 -21.87 -12.51
N ILE A 789 30.14 -20.92 -12.71
CA ILE A 789 30.07 -19.83 -13.68
C ILE A 789 31.27 -19.92 -14.60
N ARG A 790 31.02 -19.88 -15.89
CA ARG A 790 32.06 -19.79 -16.91
C ARG A 790 31.97 -18.53 -17.74
N TRP A 791 30.76 -18.16 -18.13
CA TRP A 791 30.51 -17.05 -19.05
C TRP A 791 30.00 -15.84 -18.34
N ILE A 792 30.47 -14.65 -18.66
CA ILE A 792 29.94 -13.38 -18.16
C ILE A 792 29.62 -12.48 -19.33
N LEU A 793 28.39 -11.99 -19.39
CA LEU A 793 27.96 -10.95 -20.31
C LEU A 793 28.04 -9.61 -19.56
N ALA A 794 29.08 -8.84 -19.85
CA ALA A 794 29.24 -7.51 -19.31
C ALA A 794 28.49 -6.49 -20.18
N ASP A 795 27.51 -5.83 -19.59
CA ASP A 795 26.76 -4.75 -20.24
C ASP A 795 27.64 -3.49 -20.26
N SER A 796 27.68 -2.79 -21.37
CA SER A 796 28.19 -1.42 -21.43
C SER A 796 27.18 -0.51 -20.70
N GLY A 797 27.29 -0.46 -19.37
CA GLY A 797 26.32 0.09 -18.44
C GLY A 797 25.76 1.47 -18.76
N GLY A 798 24.76 1.51 -19.61
CA GLY A 798 23.85 2.64 -19.81
C GLY A 798 22.72 2.63 -18.77
N GLY A 799 23.06 2.56 -17.50
CA GLY A 799 22.07 2.59 -16.41
C GLY A 799 21.67 4.00 -16.04
N LEU A 800 20.39 4.20 -15.83
CA LEU A 800 19.78 5.39 -15.23
C LEU A 800 20.62 5.95 -14.07
N GLY A 801 21.22 7.12 -14.28
CA GLY A 801 21.79 8.05 -13.33
C GLY A 801 22.63 7.53 -12.15
N GLN A 802 23.68 8.24 -11.83
CA GLN A 802 24.51 8.01 -10.64
C GLN A 802 23.68 8.21 -9.37
N ASP A 803 23.19 7.09 -8.78
CA ASP A 803 22.43 7.10 -7.55
C ASP A 803 23.23 6.57 -6.33
N GLY A 804 24.57 6.46 -6.49
CA GLY A 804 25.48 6.03 -5.44
C GLY A 804 25.52 4.51 -5.16
N ARG A 805 24.75 3.68 -5.89
CA ARG A 805 24.81 2.21 -5.76
C ARG A 805 25.86 1.64 -6.72
N VAL A 806 26.66 0.74 -6.21
CA VAL A 806 27.77 0.07 -6.95
C VAL A 806 27.25 -1.10 -7.79
N GLY A 807 26.36 -1.93 -7.24
CA GLY A 807 25.80 -3.09 -7.92
C GLY A 807 26.89 -4.04 -8.44
N SER A 808 26.70 -4.54 -9.66
CA SER A 808 27.65 -5.42 -10.33
C SER A 808 28.84 -4.70 -11.02
N SER A 809 28.95 -3.37 -10.97
CA SER A 809 29.92 -2.62 -11.76
C SER A 809 31.38 -2.96 -11.45
N LYS A 810 31.76 -3.08 -10.15
CA LYS A 810 33.11 -3.53 -9.75
C LYS A 810 33.43 -4.94 -10.25
N LEU A 811 32.44 -5.84 -10.16
CA LEU A 811 32.57 -7.21 -10.60
C LEU A 811 32.74 -7.28 -12.12
N MET A 812 31.97 -6.51 -12.90
CA MET A 812 32.10 -6.48 -14.35
C MET A 812 33.44 -5.90 -14.77
N ALA A 813 33.93 -4.85 -14.13
CA ALA A 813 35.26 -4.29 -14.38
C ALA A 813 36.40 -5.31 -14.12
N ALA A 814 36.29 -6.13 -13.07
CA ALA A 814 37.25 -7.19 -12.79
C ALA A 814 37.20 -8.32 -13.86
N VAL A 815 36.01 -8.64 -14.37
CA VAL A 815 35.84 -9.60 -15.48
C VAL A 815 36.47 -9.10 -16.77
N GLU A 816 36.31 -7.83 -17.11
CA GLU A 816 36.93 -7.20 -18.28
C GLU A 816 38.46 -7.27 -18.24
N GLN A 817 39.04 -7.19 -17.05
CA GLN A 817 40.50 -7.25 -16.87
C GLN A 817 41.04 -8.68 -16.87
N ALA A 818 40.29 -9.64 -16.27
CA ALA A 818 40.82 -11.00 -16.02
C ALA A 818 40.37 -12.02 -17.06
N CYS A 819 39.18 -11.91 -17.64
CA CYS A 819 38.59 -12.93 -18.50
C CYS A 819 38.88 -12.69 -20.00
N THR A 820 38.76 -13.73 -20.81
CA THR A 820 39.01 -13.64 -22.27
C THR A 820 37.77 -13.13 -22.98
N LYS A 821 37.90 -12.01 -23.68
CA LYS A 821 36.84 -11.44 -24.52
C LYS A 821 36.50 -12.35 -25.70
N VAL A 822 35.22 -12.64 -25.89
CA VAL A 822 34.72 -13.38 -27.07
C VAL A 822 34.35 -12.36 -28.15
N PRO A 823 34.87 -12.53 -29.41
CA PRO A 823 34.51 -11.62 -30.50
C PRO A 823 32.99 -11.66 -30.78
N SER A 824 32.37 -10.50 -30.93
CA SER A 824 30.92 -10.41 -31.18
C SER A 824 30.49 -11.13 -32.45
N SER A 825 31.35 -11.20 -33.46
CA SER A 825 31.13 -11.97 -34.72
C SER A 825 30.97 -13.47 -34.50
N ALA A 826 31.41 -14.01 -33.34
CA ALA A 826 31.28 -15.42 -33.03
C ALA A 826 29.85 -15.83 -32.59
N TYR A 827 29.07 -14.90 -32.07
CA TYR A 827 27.71 -15.15 -31.54
C TYR A 827 26.63 -14.27 -32.15
N SER A 828 26.99 -13.31 -33.03
CA SER A 828 26.05 -12.36 -33.61
C SER A 828 26.24 -12.27 -35.13
N SER A 829 25.15 -12.40 -35.87
CA SER A 829 25.13 -12.29 -37.34
C SER A 829 24.63 -10.93 -37.86
N SER A 830 24.27 -9.98 -36.98
CA SER A 830 23.73 -8.68 -37.40
C SER A 830 24.24 -7.52 -36.54
N SER A 831 24.37 -6.35 -37.16
CA SER A 831 24.78 -5.08 -36.50
C SER A 831 23.83 -4.59 -35.39
N ALA A 832 22.66 -5.18 -35.24
CA ALA A 832 21.69 -4.89 -34.21
C ALA A 832 22.10 -5.39 -32.80
N THR A 833 23.12 -6.24 -32.70
CA THR A 833 23.61 -6.79 -31.42
C THR A 833 24.72 -5.99 -30.77
N ALA A 834 25.08 -4.84 -31.29
CA ALA A 834 26.09 -3.95 -30.70
C ALA A 834 25.63 -3.35 -29.34
N THR A 835 24.32 -3.46 -29.01
CA THR A 835 23.74 -3.01 -27.72
C THR A 835 23.67 -4.11 -26.67
N ALA A 836 24.00 -5.37 -26.97
CA ALA A 836 23.76 -6.55 -26.13
C ALA A 836 24.83 -6.81 -25.05
N GLY A 837 25.86 -6.00 -24.95
CA GLY A 837 27.01 -6.24 -24.06
C GLY A 837 28.09 -7.14 -24.67
N THR A 838 29.22 -7.28 -23.98
CA THR A 838 30.37 -8.10 -24.40
C THR A 838 30.43 -9.39 -23.61
N LEU A 839 30.51 -10.54 -24.31
CA LEU A 839 30.66 -11.86 -23.70
C LEU A 839 32.13 -12.12 -23.36
N TYR A 840 32.39 -12.64 -22.15
CA TYR A 840 33.71 -13.05 -21.66
C TYR A 840 33.72 -14.54 -21.26
N ASP A 841 34.78 -15.26 -21.59
CA ASP A 841 35.04 -16.63 -21.10
C ASP A 841 36.02 -16.54 -19.93
N CYS A 842 35.60 -16.94 -18.77
CA CYS A 842 36.38 -16.93 -17.53
C CYS A 842 36.98 -18.30 -17.20
N LEU A 843 36.94 -19.28 -18.11
CA LEU A 843 37.52 -20.61 -17.90
C LEU A 843 39.03 -20.51 -17.58
N GLY A 844 39.44 -21.07 -16.42
CA GLY A 844 40.84 -21.03 -15.96
C GLY A 844 41.32 -19.66 -15.47
N LYS A 845 40.41 -18.66 -15.29
CA LYS A 845 40.75 -17.30 -14.87
C LYS A 845 40.50 -17.01 -13.39
N ALA A 846 40.22 -18.05 -12.57
CA ALA A 846 39.88 -17.88 -11.14
C ALA A 846 41.01 -17.22 -10.34
N ASP A 847 42.29 -17.53 -10.65
CA ASP A 847 43.42 -16.97 -9.93
C ASP A 847 43.63 -15.48 -10.27
N ALA A 848 43.48 -15.12 -11.56
CA ALA A 848 43.51 -13.74 -12.01
C ALA A 848 42.42 -12.88 -11.32
N LEU A 849 41.18 -13.41 -11.21
CA LEU A 849 40.10 -12.76 -10.45
C LEU A 849 40.41 -12.66 -8.96
N THR A 850 41.10 -13.68 -8.37
CA THR A 850 41.47 -13.64 -6.95
C THR A 850 42.48 -12.52 -6.68
N VAL A 851 43.48 -12.32 -7.55
CA VAL A 851 44.43 -11.19 -7.44
C VAL A 851 43.72 -9.83 -7.46
N LEU A 852 42.74 -9.66 -8.36
CA LEU A 852 41.95 -8.42 -8.43
C LEU A 852 40.99 -8.21 -7.23
N SER A 853 40.72 -9.24 -6.46
CA SER A 853 39.92 -9.14 -5.23
C SER A 853 40.69 -8.61 -4.01
N SER A 854 42.01 -8.60 -4.05
CA SER A 854 42.89 -8.13 -2.96
C SER A 854 43.30 -6.64 -3.12
N ASN A 855 43.04 -6.08 -4.29
CA ASN A 855 43.23 -4.66 -4.57
C ASN A 855 41.88 -3.91 -4.51
#